data_bd037a556003815591a5b2fe1ce500b2
#
_entry.id   bd037a556003815591a5b2fe1ce500b2
#
_cell.length_a   1.000
_cell.length_b   1.000
_cell.length_c   1.000
_cell.angle_alpha   90.00
_cell.angle_beta   90.00
_cell.angle_gamma   90.00
#
_symmetry.space_group_name_H-M   'P 1'
#
loop_
_entity.id
_entity.type
_entity.pdbx_description
1 polymer ?
#
loop_
_entity_poly.entity_id
_entity_poly.type
_entity_poly.pdbx_seq_one_letter_code
_entity_poly.pdbx_strand_id
1 'polypeptide(L)'
;MKVNSINTLAKASVCAALLTLVACADQTAKSTGAKELAAIWPKLDIAVKTDPKVEQRITNIMQDMSLEQKVAQVIQPEIRDITVEDMRRYGFGSYLNGGGSFPQGNKHATPGDWIALAESMYQASVDNSMDGSTIPTMWGTDAVHGHNNVIGATLFPHNIALGATHNPELIKQIARVTAKEVLATGIDWIFAPTVATVRDDRWGRTYEGYSEDPEIVGQYAAAIVEGLQGTPEDNFLGEGRVIATVKHFLGDGGTVGGDDQGDNINDEQSLFDIHAQGYVGGLTAGAQTVMASFNSWHGDKLHGNKYLLTSVLKDRMGFDGLVVGDWNGHGQVAGCSNESCPQSINAGLDIFMVPTGAWKPLMENTINQVKSGVIPQSRLDDAVSRILRVKIRAGLLDNPSPENRALAGKKDIIGAPEHRAIARQAVRESLVLLKNAKQLLPLDPSLNVLVAGGGADNIGQQSGGWTITWQGTGNENQDFPGATSIYAGIEKVVTAAGGTATLSPSGTYQAKPDVAIVIFGEQPYAEGNGDIANLEYQRGKKTDLALLRSLQNKGIAVVSVFLSGRPLWVNPELNASDAFIAAWLPGTEGGGIADVIFSQQDGEIKHDFTGKLSFSWPKSPNQTNVNRYDKDYMPLFPYGFGLQYGETSTLGNDLSEDSDNGKQQALMALALFDRSVQAPWKMALSEQGNTVPINASVVSAKSLQFRTIDRRVQEDAFQLQWQQSTSGQWRIYNDFPEDLRAFSEADGVLTFDYLLNNTPAAAVWLQMSCMDECPSDLDISEHLKVDATQDWQSLTVALSCFTDKGADLSQVISPISIRTSGNLNLTLSDISIRPDTANGNLITCD
;
A
#
# COMPACT_ATOMS: atom_id res chain seq x y z
N MET A 1 9.01 -77.26 -34.82
CA MET A 1 9.22 -76.00 -35.55
C MET A 1 7.85 -75.46 -35.94
N LYS A 2 7.35 -74.43 -35.26
CA LYS A 2 6.24 -73.53 -35.57
C LYS A 2 5.45 -73.26 -34.29
N VAL A 3 6.04 -72.43 -33.41
CA VAL A 3 5.31 -71.80 -32.29
C VAL A 3 6.02 -70.48 -31.86
N ASN A 4 6.35 -69.62 -32.84
CA ASN A 4 6.96 -68.34 -32.45
C ASN A 4 6.53 -67.10 -33.29
N SER A 5 5.41 -67.14 -34.01
CA SER A 5 4.99 -66.01 -34.85
C SER A 5 3.63 -65.36 -34.44
N ILE A 6 2.92 -65.91 -33.46
CA ILE A 6 1.60 -65.38 -33.08
C ILE A 6 1.70 -64.39 -31.91
N ASN A 7 2.75 -64.43 -31.08
CA ASN A 7 2.89 -63.53 -29.90
C ASN A 7 3.44 -62.14 -30.25
N THR A 8 4.03 -61.95 -31.41
CA THR A 8 4.58 -60.63 -31.83
C THR A 8 3.52 -59.72 -32.44
N LEU A 9 2.53 -60.27 -33.10
CA LEU A 9 1.42 -59.47 -33.67
C LEU A 9 0.41 -59.03 -32.61
N ALA A 10 0.18 -59.83 -31.57
CA ALA A 10 -0.72 -59.41 -30.46
C ALA A 10 -0.14 -58.26 -29.62
N LYS A 11 1.18 -58.23 -29.40
CA LYS A 11 1.83 -57.12 -28.68
C LYS A 11 1.89 -55.81 -29.49
N ALA A 12 2.01 -55.87 -30.78
CA ALA A 12 1.99 -54.67 -31.64
C ALA A 12 0.59 -54.03 -31.73
N SER A 13 -0.48 -54.86 -31.76
CA SER A 13 -1.85 -54.32 -31.75
C SER A 13 -2.28 -53.73 -30.44
N VAL A 14 -1.80 -54.24 -29.28
CA VAL A 14 -2.08 -53.65 -27.99
C VAL A 14 -1.33 -52.33 -27.79
N CYS A 15 -0.09 -52.24 -28.23
CA CYS A 15 0.64 -50.97 -28.18
C CYS A 15 0.04 -49.89 -29.09
N ALA A 16 -0.47 -50.22 -30.27
CA ALA A 16 -1.13 -49.26 -31.17
C ALA A 16 -2.50 -48.81 -30.63
N ALA A 17 -3.25 -49.70 -29.96
CA ALA A 17 -4.51 -49.33 -29.30
C ALA A 17 -4.30 -48.47 -28.04
N LEU A 18 -3.23 -48.67 -27.27
CA LEU A 18 -2.87 -47.85 -26.12
C LEU A 18 -2.36 -46.46 -26.57
N LEU A 19 -1.60 -46.36 -27.64
CA LEU A 19 -1.15 -45.07 -28.20
C LEU A 19 -2.30 -44.25 -28.78
N THR A 20 -3.32 -44.86 -29.36
CA THR A 20 -4.50 -44.13 -29.85
C THR A 20 -5.45 -43.73 -28.71
N LEU A 21 -5.55 -44.48 -27.63
CA LEU A 21 -6.34 -44.10 -26.43
C LEU A 21 -5.68 -42.97 -25.64
N VAL A 22 -4.35 -42.95 -25.56
CA VAL A 22 -3.63 -41.84 -24.88
C VAL A 22 -3.71 -40.55 -25.74
N ALA A 23 -3.63 -40.63 -27.07
CA ALA A 23 -3.79 -39.48 -27.94
C ALA A 23 -5.23 -38.93 -27.97
N CYS A 24 -6.25 -39.78 -27.84
CA CYS A 24 -7.64 -39.36 -27.75
C CYS A 24 -7.97 -38.79 -26.36
N ALA A 25 -7.35 -39.31 -25.27
CA ALA A 25 -7.52 -38.78 -23.91
C ALA A 25 -6.86 -37.40 -23.78
N ASP A 26 -5.68 -37.20 -24.37
CA ASP A 26 -4.99 -35.90 -24.34
C ASP A 26 -5.70 -34.84 -25.21
N GLN A 27 -6.31 -35.22 -26.33
CA GLN A 27 -7.13 -34.32 -27.13
C GLN A 27 -8.48 -34.03 -26.50
N THR A 28 -9.11 -34.97 -25.78
CA THR A 28 -10.35 -34.71 -25.05
C THR A 28 -10.09 -33.88 -23.78
N ALA A 29 -9.00 -34.08 -23.05
CA ALA A 29 -8.60 -33.27 -21.93
C ALA A 29 -8.27 -31.83 -22.35
N LYS A 30 -7.55 -31.65 -23.45
CA LYS A 30 -7.28 -30.30 -24.01
C LYS A 30 -8.53 -29.65 -24.55
N SER A 31 -9.49 -30.37 -25.12
CA SER A 31 -10.75 -29.80 -25.63
C SER A 31 -11.75 -29.49 -24.49
N THR A 32 -11.76 -30.24 -23.41
CA THR A 32 -12.58 -29.95 -22.22
C THR A 32 -12.00 -28.74 -21.45
N GLY A 33 -10.71 -28.73 -21.17
CA GLY A 33 -10.07 -27.60 -20.50
C GLY A 33 -10.21 -26.28 -21.29
N ALA A 34 -10.10 -26.32 -22.61
CA ALA A 34 -10.32 -25.14 -23.46
C ALA A 34 -11.78 -24.67 -23.47
N LYS A 35 -12.74 -25.60 -23.36
CA LYS A 35 -14.17 -25.26 -23.26
C LYS A 35 -14.54 -24.73 -21.88
N GLU A 36 -13.96 -25.29 -20.80
CA GLU A 36 -14.13 -24.80 -19.44
C GLU A 36 -13.54 -23.41 -19.29
N LEU A 37 -12.31 -23.21 -19.74
CA LEU A 37 -11.66 -21.89 -19.77
C LEU A 37 -12.50 -20.84 -20.53
N ALA A 38 -13.09 -21.22 -21.68
CA ALA A 38 -13.97 -20.38 -22.46
C ALA A 38 -15.31 -20.07 -21.76
N ALA A 39 -15.72 -20.90 -20.81
CA ALA A 39 -16.96 -20.68 -20.05
C ALA A 39 -16.75 -19.65 -18.93
N ILE A 40 -15.59 -19.64 -18.24
CA ILE A 40 -15.33 -18.75 -17.09
C ILE A 40 -14.78 -17.41 -17.60
N TRP A 41 -13.70 -17.40 -18.36
CA TRP A 41 -13.01 -16.19 -18.78
C TRP A 41 -13.49 -15.71 -20.16
N PRO A 42 -14.24 -14.57 -20.23
CA PRO A 42 -14.73 -14.06 -21.51
C PRO A 42 -13.60 -13.41 -22.33
N LYS A 43 -13.75 -13.41 -23.64
CA LYS A 43 -12.99 -12.48 -24.47
C LYS A 43 -13.61 -11.08 -24.31
N LEU A 44 -12.81 -10.11 -23.90
CA LEU A 44 -13.29 -8.75 -23.67
C LEU A 44 -13.38 -7.97 -24.98
N ASP A 45 -14.37 -7.07 -25.06
CA ASP A 45 -14.43 -6.06 -26.11
C ASP A 45 -13.72 -4.79 -25.64
N ILE A 46 -12.37 -4.83 -25.70
CA ILE A 46 -11.51 -3.74 -25.24
C ILE A 46 -11.69 -2.53 -26.15
N ALA A 47 -11.90 -1.33 -25.56
CA ALA A 47 -12.18 -0.10 -26.32
C ALA A 47 -11.03 0.26 -27.29
N VAL A 48 -9.77 0.15 -26.84
CA VAL A 48 -8.58 0.44 -27.64
C VAL A 48 -8.27 -0.72 -28.57
N LYS A 49 -8.42 -0.51 -29.87
CA LYS A 49 -8.18 -1.57 -30.87
C LYS A 49 -6.73 -1.56 -31.35
N THR A 50 -6.28 -2.72 -31.85
CA THR A 50 -4.96 -2.86 -32.49
C THR A 50 -4.89 -2.00 -33.74
N ASP A 51 -3.85 -1.15 -33.84
CA ASP A 51 -3.59 -0.31 -35.02
C ASP A 51 -2.43 -0.92 -35.85
N PRO A 52 -2.67 -1.34 -37.13
CA PRO A 52 -1.62 -1.90 -37.97
C PRO A 52 -0.40 -0.96 -38.14
N LYS A 53 -0.58 0.36 -38.06
CA LYS A 53 0.54 1.31 -38.15
C LYS A 53 1.43 1.27 -36.94
N VAL A 54 0.82 1.14 -35.76
CA VAL A 54 1.54 0.95 -34.48
C VAL A 54 2.34 -0.36 -34.57
N GLU A 55 1.73 -1.46 -34.96
CA GLU A 55 2.40 -2.77 -35.06
C GLU A 55 3.55 -2.77 -36.09
N GLN A 56 3.37 -2.08 -37.21
CA GLN A 56 4.45 -1.93 -38.20
C GLN A 56 5.61 -1.10 -37.61
N ARG A 57 5.32 -0.03 -36.88
CA ARG A 57 6.35 0.79 -36.25
C ARG A 57 7.12 0.00 -35.22
N ILE A 58 6.45 -0.80 -34.35
CA ILE A 58 7.08 -1.72 -33.43
C ILE A 58 8.03 -2.67 -34.16
N THR A 59 7.57 -3.30 -35.22
CA THR A 59 8.38 -4.24 -36.04
C THR A 59 9.65 -3.55 -36.51
N ASN A 60 9.54 -2.36 -37.07
CA ASN A 60 10.68 -1.59 -37.56
C ASN A 60 11.70 -1.25 -36.46
N ILE A 61 11.22 -0.77 -35.29
CA ILE A 61 12.09 -0.46 -34.15
C ILE A 61 12.83 -1.72 -33.67
N MET A 62 12.09 -2.82 -33.51
CA MET A 62 12.65 -4.06 -32.95
C MET A 62 13.68 -4.74 -33.86
N GLN A 63 13.64 -4.52 -35.17
CA GLN A 63 14.62 -5.05 -36.13
C GLN A 63 16.04 -4.51 -35.88
N ASP A 64 16.15 -3.27 -35.40
CA ASP A 64 17.41 -2.59 -35.19
C ASP A 64 17.93 -2.72 -33.71
N MET A 65 17.10 -3.30 -32.81
CA MET A 65 17.48 -3.44 -31.38
C MET A 65 18.41 -4.63 -31.17
N SER A 66 19.50 -4.38 -30.42
CA SER A 66 20.36 -5.42 -29.85
C SER A 66 19.65 -6.22 -28.77
N LEU A 67 20.22 -7.37 -28.37
CA LEU A 67 19.69 -8.14 -27.24
C LEU A 67 19.73 -7.32 -25.93
N GLU A 68 20.84 -6.64 -25.71
CA GLU A 68 21.07 -5.79 -24.54
C GLU A 68 20.02 -4.67 -24.44
N GLN A 69 19.71 -4.01 -25.56
CA GLN A 69 18.67 -2.99 -25.63
C GLN A 69 17.26 -3.56 -25.39
N LYS A 70 16.96 -4.75 -25.87
CA LYS A 70 15.69 -5.45 -25.62
C LYS A 70 15.54 -5.81 -24.15
N VAL A 71 16.60 -6.32 -23.52
CA VAL A 71 16.58 -6.63 -22.08
C VAL A 71 16.46 -5.36 -21.25
N ALA A 72 17.11 -4.27 -21.64
CA ALA A 72 16.97 -2.98 -20.93
C ALA A 72 15.51 -2.47 -20.90
N GLN A 73 14.70 -2.75 -21.93
CA GLN A 73 13.28 -2.37 -21.92
C GLN A 73 12.46 -3.11 -20.86
N VAL A 74 12.84 -4.32 -20.45
CA VAL A 74 12.10 -5.11 -19.47
C VAL A 74 12.58 -4.90 -18.01
N ILE A 75 13.54 -4.00 -17.79
CA ILE A 75 14.07 -3.65 -16.46
C ILE A 75 13.55 -2.28 -16.02
N GLN A 76 12.95 -2.21 -14.84
CA GLN A 76 12.44 -0.98 -14.23
C GLN A 76 13.09 -0.78 -12.85
N PRO A 77 14.21 -0.07 -12.75
CA PRO A 77 14.86 0.25 -11.49
C PRO A 77 14.20 1.46 -10.80
N GLU A 78 14.53 1.67 -9.54
CA GLU A 78 14.01 2.75 -8.69
C GLU A 78 15.02 3.92 -8.62
N ILE A 79 14.51 5.17 -8.49
CA ILE A 79 15.34 6.40 -8.55
C ILE A 79 16.43 6.48 -7.48
N ARG A 80 16.30 5.78 -6.35
CA ARG A 80 17.34 5.71 -5.30
C ARG A 80 18.54 4.87 -5.70
N ASP A 81 18.37 3.97 -6.66
CA ASP A 81 19.33 2.90 -6.98
C ASP A 81 19.98 3.05 -8.35
N ILE A 82 19.61 4.10 -9.09
CA ILE A 82 20.22 4.44 -10.37
C ILE A 82 20.62 5.91 -10.43
N THR A 83 21.57 6.19 -11.30
CA THR A 83 22.00 7.53 -11.66
C THR A 83 21.57 7.88 -13.10
N VAL A 84 21.62 9.15 -13.46
CA VAL A 84 21.45 9.61 -14.86
C VAL A 84 22.48 8.94 -15.78
N GLU A 85 23.69 8.66 -15.27
CA GLU A 85 24.73 7.96 -16.05
C GLU A 85 24.40 6.47 -16.24
N ASP A 86 23.76 5.81 -15.26
CA ASP A 86 23.26 4.44 -15.45
C ASP A 86 22.16 4.40 -16.51
N MET A 87 21.23 5.38 -16.52
CA MET A 87 20.23 5.52 -17.57
C MET A 87 20.88 5.64 -18.96
N ARG A 88 21.92 6.51 -19.11
CA ARG A 88 22.64 6.69 -20.38
C ARG A 88 23.36 5.41 -20.83
N ARG A 89 23.91 4.65 -19.87
CA ARG A 89 24.70 3.46 -20.14
C ARG A 89 23.86 2.25 -20.51
N TYR A 90 22.71 2.08 -19.87
CA TYR A 90 21.91 0.87 -19.98
C TYR A 90 20.60 1.06 -20.76
N GLY A 91 20.10 2.28 -20.88
CA GLY A 91 18.89 2.60 -21.66
C GLY A 91 17.64 1.93 -21.14
N PHE A 92 17.38 1.99 -19.81
CA PHE A 92 16.22 1.35 -19.20
C PHE A 92 14.91 1.78 -19.86
N GLY A 93 14.04 0.80 -20.15
CA GLY A 93 12.72 1.07 -20.74
C GLY A 93 11.82 1.93 -19.86
N SER A 94 11.94 1.78 -18.56
CA SER A 94 11.22 2.56 -17.56
C SER A 94 12.01 2.64 -16.26
N TYR A 95 11.59 3.54 -15.37
CA TYR A 95 12.05 3.66 -14.00
C TYR A 95 10.90 4.13 -13.13
N LEU A 96 11.02 4.00 -11.80
CA LEU A 96 9.97 4.39 -10.87
C LEU A 96 10.51 5.15 -9.67
N ASN A 97 9.60 5.77 -8.92
CA ASN A 97 9.80 6.12 -7.52
C ASN A 97 8.78 5.35 -6.67
N GLY A 98 9.25 4.74 -5.60
CA GLY A 98 8.39 4.16 -4.57
C GLY A 98 7.81 5.22 -3.63
N GLY A 99 6.89 4.81 -2.76
CA GLY A 99 6.36 5.68 -1.71
C GLY A 99 7.48 6.19 -0.79
N GLY A 100 7.59 7.50 -0.63
CA GLY A 100 8.66 8.13 0.16
C GLY A 100 10.00 8.26 -0.57
N SER A 101 10.02 8.07 -1.89
CA SER A 101 11.19 8.32 -2.73
C SER A 101 11.02 9.62 -3.50
N PHE A 102 12.03 10.49 -3.42
CA PHE A 102 11.98 11.84 -3.95
C PHE A 102 13.24 12.18 -4.76
N PRO A 103 13.17 13.12 -5.70
CA PRO A 103 14.36 13.64 -6.35
C PRO A 103 15.43 14.05 -5.32
N GLN A 104 16.64 13.52 -5.47
CA GLN A 104 17.77 13.75 -4.56
C GLN A 104 17.50 13.38 -3.07
N GLY A 105 16.52 12.53 -2.79
CA GLY A 105 16.12 12.19 -1.42
C GLY A 105 15.45 13.33 -0.65
N ASN A 106 15.02 14.39 -1.33
CA ASN A 106 14.44 15.57 -0.69
C ASN A 106 12.91 15.46 -0.63
N LYS A 107 12.34 15.19 0.56
CA LYS A 107 10.90 15.14 0.81
C LYS A 107 10.17 16.41 0.30
N HIS A 108 10.84 17.56 0.37
CA HIS A 108 10.29 18.86 -0.06
C HIS A 108 10.68 19.21 -1.50
N ALA A 109 11.04 18.23 -2.33
CA ALA A 109 11.31 18.45 -3.75
C ALA A 109 10.12 19.17 -4.43
N THR A 110 10.41 20.28 -5.10
CA THR A 110 9.41 21.07 -5.81
C THR A 110 9.03 20.40 -7.13
N PRO A 111 7.87 20.69 -7.74
CA PRO A 111 7.54 20.23 -9.09
C PRO A 111 8.65 20.50 -10.11
N GLY A 112 9.42 21.58 -9.94
CA GLY A 112 10.60 21.88 -10.78
C GLY A 112 11.74 20.87 -10.59
N ASP A 113 11.97 20.36 -9.37
CA ASP A 113 13.00 19.35 -9.10
C ASP A 113 12.61 18.00 -9.72
N TRP A 114 11.31 17.65 -9.66
CA TRP A 114 10.77 16.45 -10.31
C TRP A 114 10.94 16.54 -11.83
N ILE A 115 10.57 17.66 -12.46
CA ILE A 115 10.79 17.89 -13.91
C ILE A 115 12.27 17.84 -14.28
N ALA A 116 13.16 18.40 -13.48
CA ALA A 116 14.60 18.37 -13.74
C ALA A 116 15.14 16.92 -13.74
N LEU A 117 14.66 16.06 -12.83
CA LEU A 117 14.98 14.64 -12.84
C LEU A 117 14.41 13.94 -14.07
N ALA A 118 13.11 14.18 -14.39
CA ALA A 118 12.45 13.61 -15.56
C ALA A 118 13.20 13.95 -16.86
N GLU A 119 13.56 15.24 -17.02
CA GLU A 119 14.31 15.72 -18.18
C GLU A 119 15.70 15.08 -18.28
N SER A 120 16.42 15.01 -17.15
CA SER A 120 17.76 14.42 -17.13
C SER A 120 17.73 12.93 -17.49
N MET A 121 16.76 12.17 -16.99
CA MET A 121 16.57 10.75 -17.33
C MET A 121 16.14 10.56 -18.79
N TYR A 122 15.24 11.42 -19.28
CA TYR A 122 14.81 11.40 -20.67
C TYR A 122 16.01 11.65 -21.61
N GLN A 123 16.77 12.75 -21.40
CA GLN A 123 17.92 13.07 -22.23
C GLN A 123 18.99 11.97 -22.22
N ALA A 124 19.21 11.32 -21.05
CA ALA A 124 20.09 10.19 -20.94
C ALA A 124 19.59 8.97 -21.72
N SER A 125 18.28 8.70 -21.72
CA SER A 125 17.70 7.54 -22.40
C SER A 125 17.67 7.65 -23.93
N VAL A 126 17.69 8.86 -24.47
CA VAL A 126 17.74 9.10 -25.93
C VAL A 126 19.15 9.40 -26.46
N ASP A 127 20.14 9.49 -25.56
CA ASP A 127 21.57 9.64 -25.89
C ASP A 127 22.18 8.32 -26.29
N ASN A 128 22.31 8.08 -27.59
CA ASN A 128 22.79 6.82 -28.15
C ASN A 128 24.31 6.60 -28.07
N SER A 129 25.02 7.46 -27.39
CA SER A 129 26.50 7.43 -27.36
C SER A 129 27.09 6.22 -26.64
N MET A 130 26.33 5.59 -25.71
CA MET A 130 26.79 4.45 -24.93
C MET A 130 26.06 3.15 -25.21
N ASP A 131 24.74 3.15 -25.24
CA ASP A 131 23.91 1.95 -25.45
C ASP A 131 23.40 1.81 -26.89
N GLY A 132 23.53 2.86 -27.71
CA GLY A 132 23.07 2.91 -29.10
C GLY A 132 21.54 3.08 -29.24
N SER A 133 20.80 3.27 -28.15
CA SER A 133 19.33 3.45 -28.14
C SER A 133 18.94 4.92 -28.24
N THR A 134 17.80 5.18 -28.87
CA THR A 134 17.11 6.49 -28.85
C THR A 134 15.67 6.33 -28.36
N ILE A 135 15.35 5.21 -27.73
CA ILE A 135 14.01 4.92 -27.23
C ILE A 135 13.85 5.62 -25.86
N PRO A 136 12.94 6.59 -25.74
CA PRO A 136 12.77 7.30 -24.47
C PRO A 136 12.28 6.37 -23.37
N THR A 137 12.82 6.58 -22.17
CA THR A 137 12.33 5.92 -20.94
C THR A 137 10.96 6.47 -20.55
N MET A 138 10.22 5.75 -19.68
CA MET A 138 8.98 6.24 -19.06
C MET A 138 9.07 6.14 -17.53
N TRP A 139 8.52 7.11 -16.83
CA TRP A 139 8.54 7.17 -15.38
C TRP A 139 7.22 6.69 -14.79
N GLY A 140 7.25 5.67 -13.93
CA GLY A 140 6.10 5.16 -13.19
C GLY A 140 6.10 5.62 -11.73
N THR A 141 4.92 5.87 -11.16
CA THR A 141 4.75 6.24 -9.75
C THR A 141 3.43 5.72 -9.19
N ASP A 142 3.40 5.50 -7.86
CA ASP A 142 2.16 5.30 -7.16
C ASP A 142 1.40 6.62 -7.00
N ALA A 143 0.17 6.65 -7.48
CA ALA A 143 -0.76 7.76 -7.30
C ALA A 143 -2.11 7.18 -6.82
N VAL A 144 -2.09 6.62 -5.61
CA VAL A 144 -3.17 5.80 -5.05
C VAL A 144 -4.43 6.62 -4.77
N HIS A 145 -4.26 7.86 -4.27
CA HIS A 145 -5.38 8.76 -3.98
C HIS A 145 -5.07 10.24 -4.34
N GLY A 146 -4.67 10.47 -5.57
CA GLY A 146 -4.11 11.72 -6.08
C GLY A 146 -2.60 11.59 -6.28
N HIS A 147 -1.89 12.67 -6.56
CA HIS A 147 -0.42 12.66 -6.70
C HIS A 147 0.25 12.63 -5.32
N ASN A 148 0.09 11.53 -4.62
CA ASN A 148 0.38 11.38 -3.18
C ASN A 148 1.86 11.49 -2.79
N ASN A 149 2.80 11.51 -3.73
CA ASN A 149 4.23 11.65 -3.44
C ASN A 149 4.72 13.10 -3.42
N VAL A 150 3.88 14.07 -3.77
CA VAL A 150 4.29 15.47 -3.94
C VAL A 150 3.60 16.38 -2.93
N ILE A 151 4.39 17.06 -2.11
CA ILE A 151 3.90 18.06 -1.16
C ILE A 151 3.14 19.16 -1.90
N GLY A 152 1.92 19.46 -1.42
CA GLY A 152 1.02 20.44 -1.99
C GLY A 152 0.02 19.88 -2.99
N ALA A 153 0.16 18.65 -3.46
CA ALA A 153 -0.82 18.01 -4.33
C ALA A 153 -2.17 17.81 -3.64
N THR A 154 -3.22 17.67 -4.45
CA THR A 154 -4.56 17.34 -3.97
C THR A 154 -4.61 15.86 -3.62
N LEU A 155 -4.83 15.54 -2.35
CA LEU A 155 -5.10 14.18 -1.91
C LEU A 155 -6.60 13.98 -1.75
N PHE A 156 -7.12 13.03 -2.51
CA PHE A 156 -8.54 12.65 -2.46
C PHE A 156 -8.79 11.69 -1.29
N PRO A 157 -10.05 11.52 -0.86
CA PRO A 157 -10.39 10.40 0.01
C PRO A 157 -9.90 9.08 -0.57
N HIS A 158 -9.47 8.16 0.29
CA HIS A 158 -9.08 6.82 -0.16
C HIS A 158 -10.24 6.04 -0.79
N ASN A 159 -9.93 4.98 -1.52
CA ASN A 159 -10.90 4.24 -2.32
C ASN A 159 -12.09 3.71 -1.51
N ILE A 160 -11.90 3.31 -0.25
CA ILE A 160 -13.00 2.91 0.65
C ILE A 160 -14.02 4.03 0.83
N ALA A 161 -13.56 5.26 0.98
CA ALA A 161 -14.42 6.44 1.05
C ALA A 161 -15.10 6.72 -0.29
N LEU A 162 -14.33 6.61 -1.38
CA LEU A 162 -14.86 6.82 -2.74
C LEU A 162 -15.92 5.76 -3.09
N GLY A 163 -15.76 4.51 -2.63
CA GLY A 163 -16.77 3.47 -2.75
C GLY A 163 -18.11 3.87 -2.13
N ALA A 164 -18.07 4.53 -0.98
CA ALA A 164 -19.28 5.00 -0.30
C ALA A 164 -20.03 6.13 -1.04
N THR A 165 -19.41 6.80 -2.01
CA THR A 165 -20.08 7.86 -2.81
C THR A 165 -21.10 7.32 -3.80
N HIS A 166 -20.95 6.09 -4.27
CA HIS A 166 -21.74 5.51 -5.36
C HIS A 166 -21.83 6.40 -6.62
N ASN A 167 -20.76 7.18 -6.89
CA ASN A 167 -20.72 8.20 -7.95
C ASN A 167 -19.54 7.98 -8.92
N PRO A 168 -19.70 7.14 -9.97
CA PRO A 168 -18.61 6.86 -10.91
C PRO A 168 -18.16 8.09 -11.72
N GLU A 169 -19.03 9.09 -11.94
CA GLU A 169 -18.63 10.31 -12.65
C GLU A 169 -17.69 11.16 -11.78
N LEU A 170 -17.88 11.21 -10.47
CA LEU A 170 -16.94 11.85 -9.55
C LEU A 170 -15.58 11.16 -9.60
N ILE A 171 -15.55 9.82 -9.66
CA ILE A 171 -14.31 9.04 -9.79
C ILE A 171 -13.56 9.42 -11.08
N LYS A 172 -14.29 9.56 -12.18
CA LYS A 172 -13.71 10.00 -13.46
C LYS A 172 -13.13 11.42 -13.41
N GLN A 173 -13.76 12.32 -12.67
CA GLN A 173 -13.24 13.68 -12.45
C GLN A 173 -11.98 13.67 -11.58
N ILE A 174 -11.95 12.90 -10.50
CA ILE A 174 -10.78 12.68 -9.63
C ILE A 174 -9.60 12.17 -10.46
N ALA A 175 -9.83 11.17 -11.32
CA ALA A 175 -8.81 10.63 -12.20
C ALA A 175 -8.21 11.67 -13.16
N ARG A 176 -9.05 12.55 -13.73
CA ARG A 176 -8.61 13.65 -14.60
C ARG A 176 -7.72 14.64 -13.86
N VAL A 177 -8.05 14.95 -12.62
CA VAL A 177 -7.23 15.83 -11.77
C VAL A 177 -5.90 15.17 -11.46
N THR A 178 -5.93 13.90 -11.01
CA THR A 178 -4.72 13.13 -10.72
C THR A 178 -3.77 13.11 -11.92
N ALA A 179 -4.28 12.84 -13.12
CA ALA A 179 -3.49 12.84 -14.35
C ALA A 179 -2.78 14.18 -14.59
N LYS A 180 -3.47 15.31 -14.40
CA LYS A 180 -2.90 16.64 -14.60
C LYS A 180 -1.80 16.97 -13.59
N GLU A 181 -2.02 16.65 -12.30
CA GLU A 181 -1.03 16.90 -11.25
C GLU A 181 0.21 16.03 -11.43
N VAL A 182 0.05 14.77 -11.84
CA VAL A 182 1.14 13.85 -12.15
C VAL A 182 1.97 14.36 -13.33
N LEU A 183 1.33 14.79 -14.43
CA LEU A 183 2.02 15.35 -15.58
C LEU A 183 2.78 16.63 -15.27
N ALA A 184 2.33 17.42 -14.29
CA ALA A 184 3.03 18.64 -13.87
C ALA A 184 4.41 18.34 -13.26
N THR A 185 4.67 17.10 -12.86
CA THR A 185 5.96 16.62 -12.36
C THR A 185 6.77 15.82 -13.39
N GLY A 186 6.26 15.68 -14.62
CA GLY A 186 6.96 15.00 -15.72
C GLY A 186 6.77 13.50 -15.76
N ILE A 187 5.88 12.95 -14.96
CA ILE A 187 5.59 11.53 -14.88
C ILE A 187 4.48 11.16 -15.88
N ASP A 188 4.67 10.06 -16.63
CA ASP A 188 3.78 9.62 -17.71
C ASP A 188 2.89 8.46 -17.34
N TRP A 189 3.22 7.71 -16.28
CA TRP A 189 2.65 6.42 -15.94
C TRP A 189 2.35 6.34 -14.45
N ILE A 190 1.15 5.89 -14.10
CA ILE A 190 0.76 5.71 -12.71
C ILE A 190 0.36 4.26 -12.42
N PHE A 191 0.69 3.79 -11.21
CA PHE A 191 0.31 2.49 -10.70
C PHE A 191 -1.02 2.59 -9.94
N ALA A 192 -2.06 2.92 -10.68
CA ALA A 192 -3.45 3.03 -10.24
C ALA A 192 -4.40 2.83 -11.44
N PRO A 193 -5.60 2.30 -11.20
CA PRO A 193 -6.28 2.04 -9.93
C PRO A 193 -5.95 0.69 -9.30
N THR A 194 -5.99 0.64 -7.94
CA THR A 194 -6.18 -0.61 -7.22
C THR A 194 -7.64 -1.05 -7.38
N VAL A 195 -7.88 -2.28 -7.84
CA VAL A 195 -9.23 -2.82 -8.13
C VAL A 195 -9.50 -4.11 -7.37
N ALA A 196 -8.92 -4.23 -6.18
CA ALA A 196 -9.18 -5.32 -5.26
C ALA A 196 -10.65 -5.30 -4.82
N THR A 197 -11.32 -6.45 -4.90
CA THR A 197 -12.60 -6.68 -4.20
C THR A 197 -12.27 -7.29 -2.86
N VAL A 198 -12.45 -6.53 -1.79
CA VAL A 198 -12.04 -6.92 -0.43
C VAL A 198 -13.06 -7.85 0.18
N ARG A 199 -12.60 -8.99 0.74
CA ARG A 199 -13.47 -9.98 1.34
C ARG A 199 -13.19 -10.23 2.83
N ASP A 200 -12.08 -9.72 3.35
CA ASP A 200 -11.70 -9.82 4.76
C ASP A 200 -11.12 -8.47 5.22
N ASP A 201 -11.84 -7.79 6.12
CA ASP A 201 -11.49 -6.43 6.56
C ASP A 201 -10.24 -6.39 7.47
N ARG A 202 -9.64 -7.53 7.82
CA ARG A 202 -8.34 -7.57 8.50
C ARG A 202 -7.19 -7.13 7.61
N TRP A 203 -7.35 -7.23 6.30
CA TRP A 203 -6.33 -6.88 5.33
C TRP A 203 -5.90 -5.42 5.42
N GLY A 204 -4.59 -5.16 5.52
CA GLY A 204 -4.04 -3.82 5.69
C GLY A 204 -4.27 -2.88 4.49
N ARG A 205 -4.63 -3.42 3.33
CA ARG A 205 -4.94 -2.65 2.12
C ARG A 205 -6.45 -2.49 1.87
N THR A 206 -7.29 -2.80 2.87
CA THR A 206 -8.76 -2.68 2.72
C THR A 206 -9.17 -1.29 2.21
N TYR A 207 -8.54 -0.21 2.69
CA TYR A 207 -8.87 1.15 2.25
C TYR A 207 -8.48 1.45 0.78
N GLU A 208 -7.60 0.64 0.18
CA GLU A 208 -7.27 0.75 -1.25
C GLU A 208 -8.34 0.10 -2.13
N GLY A 209 -9.22 -0.74 -1.59
CA GLY A 209 -10.39 -1.28 -2.27
C GLY A 209 -11.58 -0.33 -2.23
N TYR A 210 -12.33 -0.27 -3.33
CA TYR A 210 -13.56 0.54 -3.38
C TYR A 210 -14.73 -0.11 -2.64
N SER A 211 -14.79 -1.44 -2.61
CA SER A 211 -15.95 -2.18 -2.10
C SER A 211 -15.65 -3.66 -1.88
N GLU A 212 -16.48 -4.28 -1.03
CA GLU A 212 -16.67 -5.73 -0.97
C GLU A 212 -17.48 -6.29 -2.16
N ASP A 213 -18.16 -5.41 -2.90
CA ASP A 213 -19.03 -5.77 -4.03
C ASP A 213 -18.30 -5.59 -5.36
N PRO A 214 -18.12 -6.67 -6.14
CA PRO A 214 -17.39 -6.63 -7.40
C PRO A 214 -18.04 -5.74 -8.47
N GLU A 215 -19.37 -5.45 -8.39
CA GLU A 215 -20.05 -4.60 -9.34
C GLU A 215 -19.57 -3.15 -9.26
N ILE A 216 -19.49 -2.58 -8.04
CA ILE A 216 -18.91 -1.24 -7.84
C ILE A 216 -17.46 -1.19 -8.29
N VAL A 217 -16.66 -2.20 -7.92
CA VAL A 217 -15.24 -2.26 -8.28
C VAL A 217 -15.07 -2.24 -9.81
N GLY A 218 -15.88 -3.00 -10.54
CA GLY A 218 -15.85 -3.02 -12.00
C GLY A 218 -16.25 -1.67 -12.64
N GLN A 219 -17.31 -1.04 -12.14
CA GLN A 219 -17.76 0.27 -12.63
C GLN A 219 -16.73 1.36 -12.37
N TYR A 220 -16.12 1.37 -11.18
CA TYR A 220 -15.13 2.37 -10.81
C TYR A 220 -13.80 2.16 -11.52
N ALA A 221 -13.39 0.91 -11.74
CA ALA A 221 -12.22 0.60 -12.54
C ALA A 221 -12.33 1.18 -13.97
N ALA A 222 -13.50 1.05 -14.60
CA ALA A 222 -13.75 1.66 -15.90
C ALA A 222 -13.68 3.19 -15.81
N ALA A 223 -14.38 3.81 -14.86
CA ALA A 223 -14.45 5.25 -14.72
C ALA A 223 -13.07 5.90 -14.49
N ILE A 224 -12.23 5.30 -13.63
CA ILE A 224 -10.90 5.85 -13.34
C ILE A 224 -9.95 5.69 -14.52
N VAL A 225 -9.97 4.53 -15.22
CA VAL A 225 -9.18 4.33 -16.43
C VAL A 225 -9.54 5.34 -17.51
N GLU A 226 -10.83 5.55 -17.78
CA GLU A 226 -11.29 6.58 -18.72
C GLU A 226 -10.90 7.99 -18.28
N GLY A 227 -10.92 8.27 -16.98
CA GLY A 227 -10.49 9.56 -16.44
C GLY A 227 -9.00 9.82 -16.63
N LEU A 228 -8.15 8.80 -16.37
CA LEU A 228 -6.69 8.88 -16.50
C LEU A 228 -6.22 8.92 -17.95
N GLN A 229 -6.73 8.01 -18.78
CA GLN A 229 -6.23 7.78 -20.14
C GLN A 229 -7.07 8.48 -21.23
N GLY A 230 -8.30 8.89 -20.94
CA GLY A 230 -9.29 9.21 -21.96
C GLY A 230 -9.86 7.96 -22.63
N THR A 231 -10.70 8.15 -23.64
CA THR A 231 -11.24 7.07 -24.49
C THR A 231 -10.80 7.28 -25.93
N PRO A 232 -10.90 6.27 -26.81
CA PRO A 232 -10.58 6.43 -28.24
C PRO A 232 -11.34 7.59 -28.92
N GLU A 233 -12.53 7.92 -28.40
CA GLU A 233 -13.37 9.02 -28.89
C GLU A 233 -13.06 10.37 -28.19
N ASP A 234 -12.38 10.35 -27.03
CA ASP A 234 -12.09 11.53 -26.21
C ASP A 234 -10.63 11.57 -25.75
N ASN A 235 -9.74 12.03 -26.61
CA ASN A 235 -8.35 12.36 -26.28
C ASN A 235 -7.57 11.23 -25.57
N PHE A 236 -7.64 10.00 -26.11
CA PHE A 236 -6.93 8.84 -25.56
C PHE A 236 -5.41 9.08 -25.52
N LEU A 237 -4.84 9.01 -24.33
CA LEU A 237 -3.42 9.27 -24.01
C LEU A 237 -2.86 10.56 -24.62
N GLY A 238 -3.75 11.55 -24.90
CA GLY A 238 -3.39 12.85 -25.36
C GLY A 238 -2.98 13.83 -24.24
N GLU A 239 -3.00 15.13 -24.54
CA GLU A 239 -2.64 16.16 -23.57
C GLU A 239 -3.50 16.08 -22.29
N GLY A 240 -2.86 16.07 -21.12
CA GLY A 240 -3.51 15.96 -19.82
C GLY A 240 -3.93 14.54 -19.42
N ARG A 241 -3.42 13.50 -20.10
CA ARG A 241 -3.67 12.08 -19.83
C ARG A 241 -2.38 11.34 -19.50
N VAL A 242 -2.49 10.28 -18.69
CA VAL A 242 -1.38 9.41 -18.27
C VAL A 242 -1.72 7.95 -18.51
N ILE A 243 -0.72 7.10 -18.56
CA ILE A 243 -0.88 5.64 -18.64
C ILE A 243 -1.39 5.15 -17.28
N ALA A 244 -2.48 4.39 -17.26
CA ALA A 244 -3.05 3.77 -16.07
C ALA A 244 -2.61 2.31 -15.92
N THR A 245 -2.52 1.83 -14.67
CA THR A 245 -2.24 0.44 -14.32
C THR A 245 -3.36 -0.13 -13.47
N VAL A 246 -4.06 -1.14 -13.96
CA VAL A 246 -5.03 -1.87 -13.15
C VAL A 246 -4.29 -2.89 -12.28
N LYS A 247 -4.46 -2.85 -10.94
CA LYS A 247 -3.65 -3.62 -10.00
C LYS A 247 -4.47 -4.14 -8.81
N HIS A 248 -4.06 -5.24 -8.14
CA HIS A 248 -2.95 -6.13 -8.46
C HIS A 248 -3.54 -7.45 -8.98
N PHE A 249 -3.12 -7.87 -10.14
CA PHE A 249 -3.68 -9.04 -10.82
C PHE A 249 -3.10 -10.32 -10.22
N LEU A 250 -3.87 -11.12 -9.48
CA LEU A 250 -5.31 -11.14 -9.31
C LEU A 250 -5.64 -11.73 -7.92
N GLY A 251 -6.61 -11.14 -7.21
CA GLY A 251 -7.20 -11.77 -6.03
C GLY A 251 -6.57 -11.41 -4.68
N ASP A 252 -5.82 -10.32 -4.63
CA ASP A 252 -5.19 -9.76 -3.41
C ASP A 252 -6.19 -9.47 -2.27
N GLY A 253 -7.37 -8.92 -2.58
CA GLY A 253 -8.43 -8.68 -1.59
C GLY A 253 -9.15 -9.92 -1.07
N GLY A 254 -8.75 -11.14 -1.47
CA GLY A 254 -9.38 -12.41 -1.08
C GLY A 254 -8.43 -13.41 -0.46
N THR A 255 -7.31 -12.99 0.11
CA THR A 255 -6.35 -13.85 0.78
C THR A 255 -6.91 -14.40 2.09
N VAL A 256 -6.50 -15.60 2.45
CA VAL A 256 -6.94 -16.26 3.68
C VAL A 256 -6.50 -15.44 4.89
N GLY A 257 -7.47 -15.08 5.73
CA GLY A 257 -7.18 -14.35 6.95
C GLY A 257 -6.93 -12.85 6.76
N GLY A 258 -7.06 -12.33 5.53
CA GLY A 258 -6.71 -10.96 5.22
C GLY A 258 -5.18 -10.72 5.29
N ASP A 259 -4.39 -11.79 5.11
CA ASP A 259 -2.92 -11.71 5.14
C ASP A 259 -2.42 -11.06 3.85
N ASP A 260 -1.75 -9.92 3.97
CA ASP A 260 -1.20 -9.22 2.82
C ASP A 260 -0.11 -10.07 2.16
N GLN A 261 -0.16 -10.17 0.80
CA GLN A 261 0.68 -11.07 0.01
C GLN A 261 0.45 -12.58 0.28
N GLY A 262 -0.60 -12.94 1.02
CA GLY A 262 -0.98 -14.30 1.39
C GLY A 262 -1.50 -15.14 0.23
N ASP A 263 -2.18 -16.25 0.56
CA ASP A 263 -2.73 -17.18 -0.44
C ASP A 263 -4.23 -17.00 -0.64
N ASN A 264 -4.67 -16.84 -1.89
CA ASN A 264 -6.07 -16.88 -2.27
C ASN A 264 -6.44 -18.32 -2.66
N ILE A 265 -7.37 -18.93 -1.92
CA ILE A 265 -7.79 -20.31 -2.12
C ILE A 265 -9.16 -20.46 -2.79
N ASN A 266 -9.71 -19.36 -3.32
CA ASN A 266 -10.97 -19.41 -4.05
C ASN A 266 -10.85 -20.29 -5.29
N ASP A 267 -11.94 -21.00 -5.60
CA ASP A 267 -12.03 -21.70 -6.89
C ASP A 267 -12.03 -20.69 -8.05
N GLU A 268 -11.77 -21.17 -9.25
CA GLU A 268 -11.59 -20.34 -10.42
C GLU A 268 -12.85 -19.53 -10.79
N GLN A 269 -14.03 -20.08 -10.54
CA GLN A 269 -15.29 -19.35 -10.80
C GLN A 269 -15.44 -18.19 -9.82
N SER A 270 -15.19 -18.41 -8.54
CA SER A 270 -15.19 -17.36 -7.51
C SER A 270 -14.10 -16.32 -7.74
N LEU A 271 -12.91 -16.75 -8.18
CA LEU A 271 -11.83 -15.86 -8.56
C LEU A 271 -12.27 -14.91 -9.69
N PHE A 272 -12.99 -15.42 -10.69
CA PHE A 272 -13.55 -14.60 -11.77
C PHE A 272 -14.71 -13.73 -11.29
N ASP A 273 -15.73 -14.32 -10.66
CA ASP A 273 -16.98 -13.62 -10.31
C ASP A 273 -16.76 -12.48 -9.30
N ILE A 274 -15.77 -12.63 -8.41
CA ILE A 274 -15.50 -11.67 -7.35
C ILE A 274 -14.29 -10.80 -7.68
N HIS A 275 -13.14 -11.42 -7.92
CA HIS A 275 -11.85 -10.70 -7.96
C HIS A 275 -11.47 -10.20 -9.36
N ALA A 276 -12.05 -10.76 -10.43
CA ALA A 276 -11.71 -10.31 -11.78
C ALA A 276 -12.57 -9.16 -12.31
N GLN A 277 -13.66 -8.78 -11.63
CA GLN A 277 -14.61 -7.80 -12.18
C GLN A 277 -13.99 -6.40 -12.34
N GLY A 278 -13.08 -6.00 -11.45
CA GLY A 278 -12.30 -4.78 -11.62
C GLY A 278 -11.44 -4.79 -12.89
N TYR A 279 -10.87 -5.95 -13.24
CA TYR A 279 -10.09 -6.11 -14.49
C TYR A 279 -11.00 -6.14 -15.72
N VAL A 280 -12.18 -6.78 -15.63
CA VAL A 280 -13.17 -6.71 -16.69
C VAL A 280 -13.54 -5.25 -17.00
N GLY A 281 -13.82 -4.44 -15.98
CA GLY A 281 -14.13 -3.03 -16.13
C GLY A 281 -12.96 -2.23 -16.70
N GLY A 282 -11.79 -2.30 -16.06
CA GLY A 282 -10.61 -1.50 -16.44
C GLY A 282 -10.05 -1.86 -17.82
N LEU A 283 -9.98 -3.16 -18.15
CA LEU A 283 -9.50 -3.60 -19.48
C LEU A 283 -10.49 -3.25 -20.59
N THR A 284 -11.78 -3.40 -20.35
CA THR A 284 -12.80 -2.99 -21.33
C THR A 284 -12.70 -1.49 -21.62
N ALA A 285 -12.45 -0.66 -20.61
CA ALA A 285 -12.20 0.77 -20.75
C ALA A 285 -10.87 1.12 -21.46
N GLY A 286 -10.00 0.13 -21.66
CA GLY A 286 -8.77 0.29 -22.45
C GLY A 286 -7.51 0.53 -21.64
N ALA A 287 -7.44 0.07 -20.39
CA ALA A 287 -6.22 0.12 -19.60
C ALA A 287 -5.02 -0.42 -20.38
N GLN A 288 -3.90 0.31 -20.33
CA GLN A 288 -2.71 -0.05 -21.11
C GLN A 288 -1.74 -0.91 -20.33
N THR A 289 -1.81 -0.91 -19.01
CA THR A 289 -0.93 -1.72 -18.18
C THR A 289 -1.70 -2.46 -17.07
N VAL A 290 -1.18 -3.60 -16.68
CA VAL A 290 -1.64 -4.43 -15.56
C VAL A 290 -0.44 -4.73 -14.69
N MET A 291 -0.59 -4.65 -13.36
CA MET A 291 0.44 -5.05 -12.42
C MET A 291 0.10 -6.42 -11.82
N ALA A 292 1.08 -7.33 -11.82
CA ALA A 292 0.93 -8.64 -11.21
C ALA A 292 0.89 -8.49 -9.67
N SER A 293 0.12 -9.35 -8.99
CA SER A 293 -0.01 -9.29 -7.54
C SER A 293 1.05 -10.09 -6.80
N PHE A 294 1.35 -9.67 -5.57
CA PHE A 294 2.21 -10.42 -4.66
C PHE A 294 1.58 -11.71 -4.10
N ASN A 295 0.25 -11.78 -4.03
CA ASN A 295 -0.41 -12.94 -3.46
C ASN A 295 -0.17 -14.22 -4.28
N SER A 296 -0.45 -15.35 -3.65
CA SER A 296 -0.51 -16.65 -4.32
C SER A 296 -1.95 -17.00 -4.68
N TRP A 297 -2.14 -17.90 -5.63
CA TRP A 297 -3.38 -18.60 -5.88
C TRP A 297 -3.11 -20.10 -5.76
N HIS A 298 -3.72 -20.76 -4.75
CA HIS A 298 -3.45 -22.15 -4.37
C HIS A 298 -1.95 -22.45 -4.21
N GLY A 299 -1.22 -21.53 -3.58
CA GLY A 299 0.20 -21.62 -3.28
C GLY A 299 1.15 -21.17 -4.41
N ASP A 300 0.65 -20.92 -5.61
CA ASP A 300 1.46 -20.44 -6.74
C ASP A 300 1.50 -18.92 -6.78
N LYS A 301 2.66 -18.30 -6.55
CA LYS A 301 2.87 -16.84 -6.66
C LYS A 301 2.50 -16.31 -8.03
N LEU A 302 1.69 -15.24 -8.08
CA LEU A 302 1.12 -14.75 -9.34
C LEU A 302 2.16 -14.22 -10.32
N HIS A 303 3.28 -13.67 -9.85
CA HIS A 303 4.40 -13.28 -10.71
C HIS A 303 5.00 -14.45 -11.52
N GLY A 304 4.78 -15.70 -11.11
CA GLY A 304 5.18 -16.92 -11.80
C GLY A 304 4.04 -17.71 -12.44
N ASN A 305 2.79 -17.26 -12.27
CA ASN A 305 1.62 -18.01 -12.71
C ASN A 305 1.31 -17.80 -14.20
N LYS A 306 1.86 -18.67 -15.05
CA LYS A 306 1.68 -18.61 -16.50
C LYS A 306 0.22 -18.74 -16.93
N TYR A 307 -0.57 -19.51 -16.19
CA TYR A 307 -1.97 -19.73 -16.54
C TYR A 307 -2.73 -18.40 -16.47
N LEU A 308 -2.63 -17.67 -15.35
CA LEU A 308 -3.33 -16.41 -15.16
C LEU A 308 -2.74 -15.27 -16.01
N LEU A 309 -1.40 -15.11 -16.03
CA LEU A 309 -0.77 -13.99 -16.74
C LEU A 309 -0.80 -14.14 -18.27
N THR A 310 -0.66 -15.35 -18.81
CA THR A 310 -0.65 -15.57 -20.26
C THR A 310 -1.98 -16.11 -20.74
N SER A 311 -2.38 -17.32 -20.32
CA SER A 311 -3.53 -17.99 -20.93
C SER A 311 -4.86 -17.27 -20.66
N VAL A 312 -5.03 -16.74 -19.45
CA VAL A 312 -6.23 -15.99 -19.07
C VAL A 312 -6.13 -14.54 -19.56
N LEU A 313 -5.22 -13.75 -18.99
CA LEU A 313 -5.18 -12.30 -19.23
C LEU A 313 -4.88 -11.94 -20.69
N LYS A 314 -3.77 -12.47 -21.24
CA LYS A 314 -3.33 -12.09 -22.58
C LYS A 314 -4.11 -12.80 -23.68
N ASP A 315 -4.20 -14.15 -23.60
CA ASP A 315 -4.76 -14.93 -24.70
C ASP A 315 -6.28 -14.93 -24.68
N ARG A 316 -6.92 -15.17 -23.50
CA ARG A 316 -8.35 -15.35 -23.45
C ARG A 316 -9.10 -14.03 -23.32
N MET A 317 -8.73 -13.19 -22.35
CA MET A 317 -9.36 -11.86 -22.18
C MET A 317 -8.96 -10.90 -23.31
N GLY A 318 -7.81 -11.13 -23.96
CA GLY A 318 -7.37 -10.38 -25.14
C GLY A 318 -6.58 -9.11 -24.81
N PHE A 319 -5.96 -9.05 -23.64
CA PHE A 319 -5.15 -7.89 -23.24
C PHE A 319 -3.87 -7.77 -24.09
N ASP A 320 -3.73 -6.67 -24.80
CA ASP A 320 -2.60 -6.41 -25.71
C ASP A 320 -1.57 -5.41 -25.15
N GLY A 321 -1.83 -4.83 -23.96
CA GLY A 321 -0.91 -3.99 -23.22
C GLY A 321 0.20 -4.79 -22.52
N LEU A 322 0.95 -4.15 -21.64
CA LEU A 322 2.05 -4.76 -20.89
C LEU A 322 1.65 -5.18 -19.47
N VAL A 323 2.32 -6.21 -18.95
CA VAL A 323 2.24 -6.65 -17.55
C VAL A 323 3.53 -6.26 -16.85
N VAL A 324 3.43 -5.40 -15.83
CA VAL A 324 4.53 -5.03 -14.95
C VAL A 324 4.47 -5.85 -13.66
N GLY A 325 5.62 -6.20 -13.10
CA GLY A 325 5.73 -6.78 -11.76
C GLY A 325 5.49 -5.73 -10.68
N ASP A 326 5.28 -6.20 -9.47
CA ASP A 326 5.31 -5.37 -8.27
C ASP A 326 6.71 -5.41 -7.64
N TRP A 327 6.97 -4.61 -6.64
CA TRP A 327 8.24 -4.37 -5.94
C TRP A 327 9.00 -5.66 -5.59
N ASN A 328 10.00 -6.05 -6.38
CA ASN A 328 10.73 -7.32 -6.27
C ASN A 328 9.84 -8.60 -6.23
N GLY A 329 8.58 -8.53 -6.64
CA GLY A 329 7.64 -9.65 -6.56
C GLY A 329 8.07 -10.89 -7.34
N HIS A 330 8.89 -10.73 -8.39
CA HIS A 330 9.51 -11.82 -9.11
C HIS A 330 10.45 -12.66 -8.22
N GLY A 331 11.12 -12.02 -7.25
CA GLY A 331 12.01 -12.70 -6.31
C GLY A 331 11.30 -13.66 -5.36
N GLN A 332 9.98 -13.49 -5.17
CA GLN A 332 9.15 -14.36 -4.32
C GLN A 332 8.69 -15.65 -5.03
N VAL A 333 8.89 -15.78 -6.34
CA VAL A 333 8.55 -16.97 -7.10
C VAL A 333 9.50 -18.11 -6.75
N ALA A 334 8.98 -19.33 -6.58
CA ALA A 334 9.78 -20.49 -6.22
C ALA A 334 10.96 -20.71 -7.17
N GLY A 335 12.17 -20.78 -6.65
CA GLY A 335 13.42 -20.92 -7.41
C GLY A 335 13.92 -19.66 -8.09
N CYS A 336 13.38 -18.48 -7.73
CA CYS A 336 13.84 -17.17 -8.13
C CYS A 336 14.59 -16.44 -7.01
N SER A 337 15.26 -15.36 -7.38
CA SER A 337 15.75 -14.31 -6.51
C SER A 337 15.54 -12.94 -7.17
N ASN A 338 15.76 -11.86 -6.46
CA ASN A 338 15.66 -10.51 -7.03
C ASN A 338 16.62 -10.29 -8.22
N GLU A 339 17.74 -11.05 -8.25
CA GLU A 339 18.75 -10.97 -9.31
C GLU A 339 18.49 -11.94 -10.46
N SER A 340 17.55 -12.89 -10.34
CA SER A 340 17.37 -13.94 -11.37
C SER A 340 16.01 -14.61 -11.29
N CYS A 341 15.14 -14.36 -12.28
CA CYS A 341 13.84 -15.01 -12.36
C CYS A 341 13.35 -15.22 -13.79
N PRO A 342 13.87 -16.20 -14.53
CA PRO A 342 13.34 -16.54 -15.85
C PRO A 342 11.90 -17.06 -15.80
N GLN A 343 11.44 -17.60 -14.66
CA GLN A 343 10.10 -18.08 -14.45
C GLN A 343 9.05 -17.00 -14.67
N SER A 344 9.25 -15.80 -14.12
CA SER A 344 8.29 -14.70 -14.23
C SER A 344 8.15 -14.18 -15.65
N ILE A 345 9.25 -13.96 -16.36
CA ILE A 345 9.17 -13.50 -17.76
C ILE A 345 8.54 -14.60 -18.64
N ASN A 346 8.85 -15.87 -18.41
CA ASN A 346 8.26 -17.00 -19.12
C ASN A 346 6.78 -17.23 -18.77
N ALA A 347 6.33 -16.76 -17.60
CA ALA A 347 4.94 -16.79 -17.20
C ALA A 347 4.10 -15.70 -17.88
N GLY A 348 4.73 -14.63 -18.37
CA GLY A 348 4.01 -13.54 -19.02
C GLY A 348 4.30 -12.15 -18.46
N LEU A 349 5.17 -12.02 -17.49
CA LEU A 349 5.64 -10.72 -17.01
C LEU A 349 6.42 -10.02 -18.14
N ASP A 350 6.17 -8.72 -18.37
CA ASP A 350 6.80 -7.95 -19.44
C ASP A 350 7.85 -6.97 -18.90
N ILE A 351 7.67 -6.49 -17.67
CA ILE A 351 8.63 -5.60 -16.99
C ILE A 351 8.88 -6.12 -15.58
N PHE A 352 10.15 -6.27 -15.21
CA PHE A 352 10.56 -6.48 -13.83
C PHE A 352 10.62 -5.13 -13.10
N MET A 353 9.76 -4.90 -12.12
CA MET A 353 9.95 -3.83 -11.14
C MET A 353 11.02 -4.32 -10.15
N VAL A 354 12.21 -3.75 -10.25
CA VAL A 354 13.39 -4.19 -9.52
C VAL A 354 14.06 -3.02 -8.81
N PRO A 355 13.49 -2.57 -7.70
CA PRO A 355 14.16 -1.65 -6.81
C PRO A 355 15.38 -2.33 -6.18
N THR A 356 16.29 -1.53 -5.60
CA THR A 356 17.56 -1.96 -5.06
C THR A 356 18.64 -2.21 -6.12
N GLY A 357 19.88 -2.45 -5.67
CA GLY A 357 21.00 -2.76 -6.56
C GLY A 357 20.87 -4.08 -7.36
N ALA A 358 19.81 -4.85 -7.11
CA ALA A 358 19.51 -6.11 -7.80
C ALA A 358 19.24 -5.93 -9.30
N TRP A 359 18.84 -4.72 -9.76
CA TRP A 359 18.56 -4.47 -11.17
C TRP A 359 19.72 -4.85 -12.11
N LYS A 360 20.97 -4.60 -11.64
CA LYS A 360 22.16 -4.83 -12.47
C LYS A 360 22.45 -6.33 -12.69
N PRO A 361 22.59 -7.16 -11.63
CA PRO A 361 22.73 -8.60 -11.83
C PRO A 361 21.49 -9.24 -12.49
N LEU A 362 20.27 -8.72 -12.25
CA LEU A 362 19.07 -9.20 -12.94
C LEU A 362 19.17 -8.99 -14.47
N MET A 363 19.62 -7.81 -14.91
CA MET A 363 19.83 -7.50 -16.32
C MET A 363 20.87 -8.43 -16.95
N GLU A 364 22.03 -8.61 -16.30
CA GLU A 364 23.10 -9.51 -16.76
C GLU A 364 22.62 -10.96 -16.85
N ASN A 365 21.92 -11.46 -15.84
CA ASN A 365 21.34 -12.80 -15.79
C ASN A 365 20.29 -12.99 -16.89
N THR A 366 19.41 -12.02 -17.09
CA THR A 366 18.38 -12.07 -18.15
C THR A 366 19.01 -12.15 -19.54
N ILE A 367 20.05 -11.37 -19.83
CA ILE A 367 20.82 -11.47 -21.09
C ILE A 367 21.38 -12.88 -21.28
N ASN A 368 21.99 -13.45 -20.23
CA ASN A 368 22.56 -14.80 -20.29
C ASN A 368 21.50 -15.88 -20.45
N GLN A 369 20.33 -15.73 -19.81
CA GLN A 369 19.19 -16.64 -19.90
C GLN A 369 18.57 -16.63 -21.29
N VAL A 370 18.52 -15.47 -21.96
CA VAL A 370 18.09 -15.40 -23.37
C VAL A 370 19.14 -16.04 -24.29
N LYS A 371 20.43 -15.72 -24.10
CA LYS A 371 21.52 -16.32 -24.90
C LYS A 371 21.59 -17.86 -24.79
N SER A 372 21.25 -18.40 -23.62
CA SER A 372 21.21 -19.86 -23.38
C SER A 372 19.88 -20.52 -23.75
N GLY A 373 18.86 -19.74 -24.15
CA GLY A 373 17.52 -20.24 -24.50
C GLY A 373 16.63 -20.61 -23.32
N VAL A 374 17.03 -20.33 -22.09
CA VAL A 374 16.17 -20.46 -20.86
C VAL A 374 14.98 -19.52 -20.96
N ILE A 375 15.21 -18.29 -21.44
CA ILE A 375 14.16 -17.38 -21.88
C ILE A 375 14.15 -17.42 -23.41
N PRO A 376 13.05 -17.88 -24.05
CA PRO A 376 12.93 -17.85 -25.51
C PRO A 376 13.02 -16.41 -26.02
N GLN A 377 13.79 -16.23 -27.12
CA GLN A 377 13.88 -14.92 -27.80
C GLN A 377 12.49 -14.36 -28.12
N SER A 378 11.57 -15.23 -28.57
CA SER A 378 10.19 -14.84 -28.90
C SER A 378 9.41 -14.31 -27.71
N ARG A 379 9.73 -14.76 -26.46
CA ARG A 379 9.08 -14.26 -25.26
C ARG A 379 9.61 -12.86 -24.90
N LEU A 380 10.93 -12.64 -25.03
CA LEU A 380 11.51 -11.30 -24.87
C LEU A 380 10.95 -10.36 -25.94
N ASP A 381 10.87 -10.80 -27.18
CA ASP A 381 10.33 -9.99 -28.29
C ASP A 381 8.85 -9.64 -28.06
N ASP A 382 8.02 -10.56 -27.51
CA ASP A 382 6.64 -10.24 -27.12
C ASP A 382 6.60 -9.18 -26.00
N ALA A 383 7.45 -9.29 -24.95
CA ALA A 383 7.51 -8.28 -23.90
C ALA A 383 7.87 -6.89 -24.45
N VAL A 384 8.93 -6.82 -25.23
CA VAL A 384 9.39 -5.56 -25.84
C VAL A 384 8.34 -4.98 -26.78
N SER A 385 7.65 -5.82 -27.57
CA SER A 385 6.60 -5.34 -28.46
C SER A 385 5.43 -4.71 -27.69
N ARG A 386 5.05 -5.27 -26.54
CA ARG A 386 4.01 -4.72 -25.64
C ARG A 386 4.45 -3.40 -25.01
N ILE A 387 5.68 -3.31 -24.56
CA ILE A 387 6.26 -2.07 -24.00
C ILE A 387 6.26 -0.96 -25.04
N LEU A 388 6.76 -1.24 -26.24
CA LEU A 388 6.79 -0.29 -27.36
C LEU A 388 5.39 0.13 -27.79
N ARG A 389 4.41 -0.79 -27.79
CA ARG A 389 3.01 -0.48 -28.10
C ARG A 389 2.44 0.55 -27.14
N VAL A 390 2.65 0.37 -25.83
CA VAL A 390 2.20 1.33 -24.83
C VAL A 390 2.91 2.67 -25.01
N LYS A 391 4.23 2.70 -25.18
CA LYS A 391 5.00 3.92 -25.45
C LYS A 391 4.52 4.67 -26.69
N ILE A 392 4.26 3.96 -27.79
CA ILE A 392 3.78 4.57 -29.04
C ILE A 392 2.37 5.11 -28.87
N ARG A 393 1.46 4.35 -28.24
CA ARG A 393 0.08 4.78 -27.96
C ARG A 393 0.05 6.03 -27.06
N ALA A 394 0.98 6.13 -26.10
CA ALA A 394 1.14 7.29 -25.24
C ALA A 394 1.91 8.45 -25.90
N GLY A 395 2.31 8.30 -27.16
CA GLY A 395 3.05 9.32 -27.89
C GLY A 395 4.47 9.58 -27.40
N LEU A 396 5.03 8.77 -26.49
CA LEU A 396 6.31 9.04 -25.85
C LEU A 396 7.49 9.11 -26.82
N LEU A 397 7.39 8.43 -27.98
CA LEU A 397 8.41 8.47 -29.01
C LEU A 397 8.35 9.75 -29.88
N ASP A 398 7.29 10.55 -29.78
CA ASP A 398 7.00 11.69 -30.64
C ASP A 398 6.79 12.99 -29.85
N ASN A 399 6.47 12.87 -28.55
CA ASN A 399 6.24 14.02 -27.66
C ASN A 399 7.55 14.79 -27.38
N PRO A 400 7.46 16.09 -27.10
CA PRO A 400 8.60 16.84 -26.59
C PRO A 400 9.14 16.22 -25.29
N SER A 401 10.40 16.57 -24.96
CA SER A 401 11.01 16.16 -23.70
C SER A 401 10.17 16.66 -22.49
N PRO A 402 10.29 16.02 -21.33
CA PRO A 402 9.44 16.33 -20.17
C PRO A 402 9.31 17.81 -19.82
N GLU A 403 10.41 18.57 -19.83
CA GLU A 403 10.40 20.02 -19.51
C GLU A 403 9.65 20.88 -20.54
N ASN A 404 9.51 20.37 -21.77
CA ASN A 404 8.89 21.10 -22.89
C ASN A 404 7.41 20.74 -23.10
N ARG A 405 6.82 19.92 -22.22
CA ARG A 405 5.41 19.53 -22.27
C ARG A 405 4.51 20.61 -21.68
N ALA A 406 3.26 20.63 -22.11
CA ALA A 406 2.31 21.70 -21.79
C ALA A 406 2.10 21.96 -20.28
N LEU A 407 2.13 20.92 -19.45
CA LEU A 407 1.90 21.01 -18.00
C LEU A 407 3.18 21.01 -17.15
N ALA A 408 4.35 20.87 -17.77
CA ALA A 408 5.63 20.72 -17.08
C ALA A 408 5.93 21.85 -16.09
N GLY A 409 6.21 21.49 -14.83
CA GLY A 409 6.63 22.41 -13.78
C GLY A 409 5.62 23.46 -13.37
N LYS A 410 4.38 23.39 -13.85
CA LYS A 410 3.32 24.36 -13.52
C LYS A 410 2.84 24.18 -12.09
N LYS A 411 3.38 24.99 -11.18
CA LYS A 411 3.06 24.98 -9.75
C LYS A 411 1.60 25.29 -9.44
N ASP A 412 0.93 26.05 -10.28
CA ASP A 412 -0.48 26.45 -10.17
C ASP A 412 -1.46 25.31 -10.45
N ILE A 413 -0.99 24.20 -11.03
CA ILE A 413 -1.78 22.97 -11.22
C ILE A 413 -1.78 22.11 -9.95
N ILE A 414 -0.65 22.04 -9.26
CA ILE A 414 -0.52 21.23 -8.03
C ILE A 414 -1.37 21.85 -6.93
N GLY A 415 -2.39 21.09 -6.47
CA GLY A 415 -3.32 21.55 -5.45
C GLY A 415 -4.17 22.74 -5.86
N ALA A 416 -4.47 22.88 -7.15
CA ALA A 416 -5.31 23.97 -7.67
C ALA A 416 -6.66 24.06 -6.95
N PRO A 417 -7.23 25.26 -6.76
CA PRO A 417 -8.51 25.43 -6.06
C PRO A 417 -9.65 24.59 -6.63
N GLU A 418 -9.72 24.44 -7.94
CA GLU A 418 -10.71 23.60 -8.63
C GLU A 418 -10.48 22.10 -8.36
N HIS A 419 -9.24 21.66 -8.22
CA HIS A 419 -8.90 20.29 -7.84
C HIS A 419 -9.34 19.99 -6.40
N ARG A 420 -9.02 20.90 -5.48
CA ARG A 420 -9.45 20.80 -4.07
C ARG A 420 -10.98 20.87 -3.93
N ALA A 421 -11.67 21.62 -4.79
CA ALA A 421 -13.14 21.64 -4.79
C ALA A 421 -13.74 20.27 -5.10
N ILE A 422 -13.15 19.51 -6.03
CA ILE A 422 -13.55 18.12 -6.35
C ILE A 422 -13.23 17.21 -5.15
N ALA A 423 -12.07 17.32 -4.53
CA ALA A 423 -11.72 16.55 -3.33
C ALA A 423 -12.68 16.85 -2.18
N ARG A 424 -13.03 18.12 -1.95
CA ARG A 424 -14.02 18.51 -0.94
C ARG A 424 -15.42 17.96 -1.22
N GLN A 425 -15.83 17.89 -2.51
CA GLN A 425 -17.07 17.22 -2.92
C GLN A 425 -16.99 15.72 -2.59
N ALA A 426 -15.87 15.06 -2.89
CA ALA A 426 -15.68 13.65 -2.59
C ALA A 426 -15.77 13.37 -1.08
N VAL A 427 -15.21 14.24 -0.23
CA VAL A 427 -15.38 14.13 1.23
C VAL A 427 -16.86 14.20 1.61
N ARG A 428 -17.59 15.22 1.13
CA ARG A 428 -19.03 15.37 1.47
C ARG A 428 -19.85 14.14 1.07
N GLU A 429 -19.62 13.60 -0.13
CA GLU A 429 -20.39 12.48 -0.68
C GLU A 429 -20.00 11.14 -0.06
N SER A 430 -18.82 11.03 0.57
CA SER A 430 -18.33 9.78 1.16
C SER A 430 -18.71 9.57 2.62
N LEU A 431 -19.16 10.63 3.33
CA LEU A 431 -19.50 10.51 4.75
C LEU A 431 -20.72 9.63 4.95
N VAL A 432 -20.61 8.63 5.83
CA VAL A 432 -21.72 7.73 6.15
C VAL A 432 -22.18 7.98 7.59
N LEU A 433 -23.44 8.41 7.74
CA LEU A 433 -24.05 8.61 9.05
C LEU A 433 -24.58 7.26 9.58
N LEU A 434 -23.89 6.71 10.58
CA LEU A 434 -24.25 5.42 11.19
C LEU A 434 -25.25 5.58 12.32
N LYS A 435 -25.21 6.70 13.04
CA LYS A 435 -26.08 6.99 14.17
C LYS A 435 -26.38 8.49 14.27
N ASN A 436 -27.63 8.87 14.57
CA ASN A 436 -28.04 10.26 14.85
C ASN A 436 -29.18 10.24 15.85
N ALA A 437 -28.81 10.05 17.14
CA ALA A 437 -29.80 9.97 18.22
C ALA A 437 -30.47 11.33 18.42
N LYS A 438 -31.78 11.29 18.58
CA LYS A 438 -32.61 12.50 18.81
C LYS A 438 -32.42 13.59 17.74
N GLN A 439 -31.96 13.23 16.55
CA GLN A 439 -31.69 14.17 15.47
C GLN A 439 -30.72 15.29 15.90
N LEU A 440 -29.63 14.92 16.57
CA LEU A 440 -28.59 15.85 17.03
C LEU A 440 -27.96 16.64 15.86
N LEU A 441 -27.72 15.94 14.75
CA LEU A 441 -27.22 16.56 13.52
C LEU A 441 -28.39 16.91 12.59
N PRO A 442 -28.30 18.02 11.82
CA PRO A 442 -27.15 18.95 11.73
C PRO A 442 -27.06 19.86 12.96
N LEU A 443 -25.82 20.28 13.29
CA LEU A 443 -25.56 21.23 14.37
C LEU A 443 -25.85 22.67 13.91
N ASP A 444 -26.34 23.50 14.84
CA ASP A 444 -26.37 24.94 14.67
C ASP A 444 -24.91 25.48 14.74
N PRO A 445 -24.43 26.18 13.71
CA PRO A 445 -23.06 26.70 13.70
C PRO A 445 -22.78 27.81 14.72
N SER A 446 -23.81 28.38 15.38
CA SER A 446 -23.65 29.41 16.42
C SER A 446 -23.31 28.84 17.81
N LEU A 447 -23.26 27.51 17.97
CA LEU A 447 -22.95 26.83 19.22
C LEU A 447 -21.50 27.05 19.69
N ASN A 448 -21.25 26.78 21.00
CA ASN A 448 -19.91 26.60 21.55
C ASN A 448 -19.49 25.13 21.40
N VAL A 449 -18.61 24.87 20.45
CA VAL A 449 -18.16 23.52 20.05
C VAL A 449 -16.81 23.22 20.66
N LEU A 450 -16.70 22.08 21.34
CA LEU A 450 -15.42 21.48 21.70
C LEU A 450 -15.01 20.52 20.60
N VAL A 451 -13.82 20.69 20.04
CA VAL A 451 -13.24 19.76 19.07
C VAL A 451 -12.11 18.98 19.74
N ALA A 452 -12.28 17.68 19.87
CA ALA A 452 -11.38 16.80 20.63
C ALA A 452 -10.95 15.57 19.83
N GLY A 453 -10.06 14.75 20.40
CA GLY A 453 -9.49 13.56 19.78
C GLY A 453 -8.21 13.84 18.98
N GLY A 454 -7.42 12.80 18.79
CA GLY A 454 -6.10 12.89 18.14
C GLY A 454 -6.15 13.28 16.66
N GLY A 455 -7.26 12.98 15.97
CA GLY A 455 -7.48 13.30 14.56
C GLY A 455 -8.02 14.71 14.31
N ALA A 456 -8.31 15.49 15.36
CA ALA A 456 -8.99 16.79 15.23
C ALA A 456 -8.25 17.78 14.31
N ASP A 457 -6.95 17.95 14.54
CA ASP A 457 -6.10 18.85 13.76
C ASP A 457 -4.85 18.10 13.26
N ASN A 458 -5.06 16.98 12.54
CA ASN A 458 -4.01 16.09 12.07
C ASN A 458 -4.28 15.67 10.62
N ILE A 459 -3.70 16.41 9.66
CA ILE A 459 -3.89 16.16 8.22
C ILE A 459 -3.21 14.86 7.80
N GLY A 460 -2.10 14.47 8.42
CA GLY A 460 -1.45 13.18 8.18
C GLY A 460 -2.39 12.02 8.52
N GLN A 461 -3.01 12.03 9.71
CA GLN A 461 -3.95 10.97 10.12
C GLN A 461 -5.21 10.94 9.23
N GLN A 462 -5.78 12.10 8.88
CA GLN A 462 -6.95 12.13 8.00
C GLN A 462 -6.65 11.69 6.56
N SER A 463 -5.38 11.71 6.15
CA SER A 463 -4.96 11.29 4.81
C SER A 463 -4.56 9.82 4.72
N GLY A 464 -4.13 9.20 5.82
CA GLY A 464 -3.81 7.78 5.88
C GLY A 464 -2.49 7.38 5.24
N GLY A 465 -2.34 6.09 4.92
CA GLY A 465 -1.18 5.53 4.22
C GLY A 465 -1.04 6.06 2.80
N TRP A 466 0.05 5.75 2.14
CA TRP A 466 0.36 6.25 0.79
C TRP A 466 0.23 7.77 0.67
N THR A 467 0.71 8.48 1.69
CA THR A 467 0.62 9.94 1.79
C THR A 467 1.99 10.53 2.04
N ILE A 468 2.61 11.13 1.04
CA ILE A 468 3.98 11.66 0.99
C ILE A 468 5.00 10.54 1.24
N THR A 469 4.93 9.85 2.36
CA THR A 469 5.70 8.63 2.66
C THR A 469 4.84 7.38 2.43
N TRP A 470 5.47 6.22 2.24
CA TRP A 470 4.75 4.97 2.00
C TRP A 470 3.72 4.67 3.10
N GLN A 471 4.16 4.68 4.36
CA GLN A 471 3.26 4.41 5.50
C GLN A 471 2.34 5.58 5.85
N GLY A 472 2.54 6.77 5.25
CA GLY A 472 1.81 7.99 5.62
C GLY A 472 2.24 8.60 6.96
N THR A 473 3.25 8.01 7.61
CA THR A 473 3.78 8.45 8.90
C THR A 473 4.85 9.52 8.75
N GLY A 474 5.18 10.24 9.85
CA GLY A 474 6.22 11.28 9.86
C GLY A 474 5.84 12.54 9.08
N ASN A 475 4.55 12.79 8.88
CA ASN A 475 4.03 13.99 8.24
C ASN A 475 3.35 14.90 9.27
N GLU A 476 3.59 16.18 9.15
CA GLU A 476 2.97 17.23 9.97
C GLU A 476 2.09 18.13 9.10
N ASN A 477 1.17 18.90 9.71
CA ASN A 477 0.25 19.77 8.96
C ASN A 477 0.96 20.73 7.99
N GLN A 478 2.19 21.14 8.30
CA GLN A 478 3.01 21.99 7.41
C GLN A 478 3.44 21.29 6.09
N ASP A 479 3.43 19.97 6.04
CA ASP A 479 3.72 19.19 4.82
C ASP A 479 2.53 19.20 3.84
N PHE A 480 1.39 19.78 4.22
CA PHE A 480 0.17 19.82 3.43
C PHE A 480 -0.25 21.27 3.11
N PRO A 481 0.58 22.07 2.41
CA PRO A 481 0.25 23.45 2.11
C PRO A 481 -1.06 23.55 1.30
N GLY A 482 -1.97 24.39 1.76
CA GLY A 482 -3.30 24.58 1.14
C GLY A 482 -4.36 23.55 1.54
N ALA A 483 -4.02 22.53 2.28
CA ALA A 483 -4.99 21.58 2.83
C ALA A 483 -5.77 22.18 4.01
N THR A 484 -6.88 21.56 4.36
CA THR A 484 -7.73 21.95 5.49
C THR A 484 -7.87 20.76 6.44
N SER A 485 -7.44 20.93 7.71
CA SER A 485 -7.73 19.94 8.74
C SER A 485 -9.23 19.96 9.09
N ILE A 486 -9.70 18.89 9.74
CA ILE A 486 -11.11 18.82 10.17
C ILE A 486 -11.43 19.95 11.15
N TYR A 487 -10.53 20.21 12.11
CA TYR A 487 -10.66 21.33 13.05
C TYR A 487 -10.75 22.67 12.33
N ALA A 488 -9.82 22.95 11.40
CA ALA A 488 -9.83 24.22 10.67
C ALA A 488 -11.11 24.43 9.87
N GLY A 489 -11.67 23.34 9.30
CA GLY A 489 -12.97 23.37 8.64
C GLY A 489 -14.12 23.71 9.58
N ILE A 490 -14.16 23.08 10.76
CA ILE A 490 -15.17 23.34 11.81
C ILE A 490 -15.02 24.77 12.34
N GLU A 491 -13.81 25.19 12.72
CA GLU A 491 -13.55 26.54 13.23
C GLU A 491 -14.03 27.63 12.27
N LYS A 492 -13.76 27.44 10.97
CA LYS A 492 -14.20 28.38 9.93
C LYS A 492 -15.72 28.55 9.91
N VAL A 493 -16.47 27.46 9.93
CA VAL A 493 -17.95 27.47 9.84
C VAL A 493 -18.54 28.08 11.11
N VAL A 494 -18.08 27.61 12.29
CA VAL A 494 -18.59 28.04 13.61
C VAL A 494 -18.29 29.51 13.87
N THR A 495 -17.06 29.96 13.61
CA THR A 495 -16.67 31.37 13.80
C THR A 495 -17.42 32.32 12.87
N ALA A 496 -17.63 31.90 11.61
CA ALA A 496 -18.42 32.71 10.66
C ALA A 496 -19.87 32.91 11.10
N ALA A 497 -20.43 31.99 11.89
CA ALA A 497 -21.78 32.06 12.44
C ALA A 497 -21.85 32.76 13.81
N GLY A 498 -20.71 33.16 14.38
CA GLY A 498 -20.63 33.82 15.70
C GLY A 498 -20.54 32.83 16.88
N GLY A 499 -20.40 31.53 16.63
CA GLY A 499 -20.10 30.50 17.62
C GLY A 499 -18.62 30.47 18.03
N THR A 500 -18.25 29.49 18.86
CA THR A 500 -16.87 29.28 19.31
C THR A 500 -16.46 27.84 19.08
N ALA A 501 -15.34 27.58 18.42
CA ALA A 501 -14.73 26.27 18.30
C ALA A 501 -13.43 26.22 19.13
N THR A 502 -13.39 25.33 20.11
CA THR A 502 -12.22 25.16 20.99
C THR A 502 -11.54 23.84 20.70
N LEU A 503 -10.29 23.90 20.23
CA LEU A 503 -9.47 22.69 20.02
C LEU A 503 -8.91 22.22 21.37
N SER A 504 -9.19 20.98 21.74
CA SER A 504 -8.60 20.31 22.91
C SER A 504 -8.58 18.80 22.67
N PRO A 505 -7.49 18.24 22.13
CA PRO A 505 -7.40 16.80 21.88
C PRO A 505 -7.74 15.94 23.09
N SER A 506 -7.37 16.37 24.30
CA SER A 506 -7.68 15.68 25.57
C SER A 506 -9.12 15.90 26.09
N GLY A 507 -9.94 16.72 25.41
CA GLY A 507 -11.32 17.02 25.85
C GLY A 507 -11.43 17.89 27.10
N THR A 508 -10.38 18.65 27.42
CA THR A 508 -10.41 19.62 28.50
C THR A 508 -11.06 20.94 28.03
N TYR A 509 -11.80 21.61 28.92
CA TYR A 509 -12.47 22.87 28.61
C TYR A 509 -12.56 23.75 29.81
N GLN A 510 -12.63 25.07 29.62
CA GLN A 510 -12.84 26.05 30.69
C GLN A 510 -14.34 26.33 30.91
N ALA A 511 -15.09 26.58 29.83
CA ALA A 511 -16.54 26.73 29.87
C ALA A 511 -17.18 25.47 29.27
N LYS A 512 -18.28 24.99 29.84
CA LYS A 512 -18.98 23.80 29.33
C LYS A 512 -19.43 24.06 27.92
N PRO A 513 -19.01 23.23 26.93
CA PRO A 513 -19.45 23.34 25.54
C PRO A 513 -20.90 22.85 25.39
N ASP A 514 -21.57 23.30 24.35
CA ASP A 514 -22.91 22.84 23.98
C ASP A 514 -22.85 21.42 23.34
N VAL A 515 -21.78 21.16 22.60
CA VAL A 515 -21.53 19.88 21.94
C VAL A 515 -20.01 19.63 21.84
N ALA A 516 -19.61 18.37 21.89
CA ALA A 516 -18.27 17.92 21.58
C ALA A 516 -18.25 17.13 20.25
N ILE A 517 -17.38 17.52 19.34
CA ILE A 517 -17.05 16.76 18.13
C ILE A 517 -15.71 16.08 18.39
N VAL A 518 -15.70 14.75 18.43
CA VAL A 518 -14.50 13.97 18.75
C VAL A 518 -14.04 13.25 17.49
N ILE A 519 -12.86 13.62 17.00
CA ILE A 519 -12.24 13.05 15.81
C ILE A 519 -11.16 12.07 16.25
N PHE A 520 -11.33 10.80 15.93
CA PHE A 520 -10.45 9.72 16.36
C PHE A 520 -10.45 8.59 15.33
N GLY A 521 -9.48 7.69 15.39
CA GLY A 521 -9.40 6.58 14.47
C GLY A 521 -8.03 5.95 14.36
N GLU A 522 -7.84 5.17 13.29
CA GLU A 522 -6.58 4.50 12.99
C GLU A 522 -5.46 5.50 12.71
N GLN A 523 -4.22 5.11 13.07
CA GLN A 523 -3.03 5.81 12.62
C GLN A 523 -2.72 5.40 11.18
N PRO A 524 -1.97 6.22 10.41
CA PRO A 524 -1.59 5.85 9.05
C PRO A 524 -0.79 4.56 8.99
N TYR A 525 -1.10 3.72 8.02
CA TYR A 525 -0.38 2.49 7.67
C TYR A 525 -0.55 2.21 6.18
N ALA A 526 0.33 1.39 5.61
CA ALA A 526 0.19 0.85 4.26
C ALA A 526 0.52 -0.64 4.23
N GLU A 527 -0.18 -1.36 3.37
CA GLU A 527 0.03 -2.78 3.07
C GLU A 527 -0.02 -3.68 4.31
N GLY A 528 0.81 -4.72 4.39
CA GLY A 528 0.83 -5.67 5.49
C GLY A 528 1.07 -5.09 6.87
N ASN A 529 1.58 -3.83 6.95
CA ASN A 529 1.66 -3.11 8.23
C ASN A 529 0.28 -2.77 8.81
N GLY A 530 -0.74 -2.80 8.00
CA GLY A 530 -2.12 -2.62 8.42
C GLY A 530 -2.85 -3.91 8.72
N ASP A 531 -2.24 -5.09 8.57
CA ASP A 531 -2.87 -6.37 8.89
C ASP A 531 -3.18 -6.49 10.38
N ILE A 532 -4.40 -6.94 10.72
CA ILE A 532 -4.86 -7.05 12.11
C ILE A 532 -5.44 -8.44 12.40
N ALA A 533 -5.32 -8.88 13.64
CA ALA A 533 -5.80 -10.20 14.05
C ALA A 533 -7.34 -10.29 14.11
N ASN A 534 -8.01 -9.20 14.49
CA ASN A 534 -9.47 -9.06 14.51
C ASN A 534 -9.85 -7.58 14.35
N LEU A 535 -11.14 -7.29 14.24
CA LEU A 535 -11.66 -5.95 13.93
C LEU A 535 -11.91 -5.08 15.19
N GLU A 536 -11.41 -5.43 16.37
CA GLU A 536 -11.60 -4.61 17.57
C GLU A 536 -10.79 -3.30 17.48
N TYR A 537 -11.46 -2.16 17.50
CA TYR A 537 -10.80 -0.86 17.52
C TYR A 537 -10.08 -0.63 18.85
N GLN A 538 -8.82 -0.16 18.81
CA GLN A 538 -7.95 0.10 19.97
C GLN A 538 -7.95 -1.07 20.97
N ARG A 539 -7.68 -2.27 20.51
CA ARG A 539 -7.61 -3.46 21.35
C ARG A 539 -6.67 -3.23 22.54
N GLY A 540 -7.21 -3.38 23.74
CA GLY A 540 -6.47 -3.21 25.00
C GLY A 540 -6.47 -1.79 25.54
N LYS A 541 -6.14 -0.76 24.81
CA LYS A 541 -5.91 0.60 25.36
C LYS A 541 -7.13 1.51 25.35
N LYS A 542 -8.18 1.35 24.71
CA LYS A 542 -9.46 2.11 24.67
C LYS A 542 -9.39 3.61 25.09
N THR A 543 -8.35 4.33 24.69
CA THR A 543 -8.13 5.74 25.07
C THR A 543 -9.20 6.67 24.53
N ASP A 544 -9.63 6.46 23.28
CA ASP A 544 -10.68 7.28 22.66
C ASP A 544 -12.04 7.00 23.28
N LEU A 545 -12.34 5.73 23.59
CA LEU A 545 -13.55 5.38 24.34
C LEU A 545 -13.59 6.05 25.71
N ALA A 546 -12.46 6.12 26.42
CA ALA A 546 -12.38 6.80 27.71
C ALA A 546 -12.69 8.30 27.57
N LEU A 547 -12.20 8.95 26.51
CA LEU A 547 -12.50 10.34 26.19
C LEU A 547 -14.00 10.53 25.91
N LEU A 548 -14.59 9.73 25.02
CA LEU A 548 -16.03 9.78 24.68
C LEU A 548 -16.90 9.64 25.95
N ARG A 549 -16.62 8.63 26.77
CA ARG A 549 -17.35 8.40 28.04
C ARG A 549 -17.17 9.53 29.04
N SER A 550 -15.96 10.11 29.12
CA SER A 550 -15.72 11.26 30.01
C SER A 550 -16.60 12.45 29.63
N LEU A 551 -16.77 12.75 28.36
CA LEU A 551 -17.62 13.84 27.86
C LEU A 551 -19.11 13.52 28.07
N GLN A 552 -19.55 12.29 27.72
CA GLN A 552 -20.92 11.84 27.94
C GLN A 552 -21.33 11.90 29.42
N ASN A 553 -20.46 11.43 30.32
CA ASN A 553 -20.70 11.49 31.80
C ASN A 553 -20.83 12.91 32.36
N LYS A 554 -20.25 13.91 31.68
CA LYS A 554 -20.41 15.34 32.00
C LYS A 554 -21.69 15.93 31.38
N GLY A 555 -22.52 15.12 30.73
CA GLY A 555 -23.75 15.55 30.07
C GLY A 555 -23.48 16.48 28.88
N ILE A 556 -22.43 16.23 28.10
CA ILE A 556 -22.13 16.92 26.84
C ILE A 556 -22.54 15.98 25.72
N ALA A 557 -23.30 16.48 24.75
CA ALA A 557 -23.65 15.72 23.55
C ALA A 557 -22.38 15.43 22.74
N VAL A 558 -22.22 14.20 22.27
CA VAL A 558 -21.01 13.71 21.60
C VAL A 558 -21.30 13.34 20.14
N VAL A 559 -20.62 14.01 19.21
CA VAL A 559 -20.56 13.66 17.80
C VAL A 559 -19.22 13.02 17.53
N SER A 560 -19.21 11.75 17.17
CA SER A 560 -18.01 11.00 16.79
C SER A 560 -17.77 11.07 15.28
N VAL A 561 -16.56 11.48 14.89
CA VAL A 561 -16.07 11.44 13.51
C VAL A 561 -14.94 10.41 13.47
N PHE A 562 -15.22 9.24 12.89
CA PHE A 562 -14.34 8.10 12.95
C PHE A 562 -13.50 8.01 11.66
N LEU A 563 -12.18 8.06 11.82
CA LEU A 563 -11.19 7.93 10.75
C LEU A 563 -10.71 6.49 10.70
N SER A 564 -11.01 5.78 9.61
CA SER A 564 -10.56 4.39 9.48
C SER A 564 -10.39 3.97 8.03
N GLY A 565 -9.45 3.06 7.82
CA GLY A 565 -9.21 2.42 6.52
C GLY A 565 -10.07 1.18 6.27
N ARG A 566 -10.99 0.85 7.21
CA ARG A 566 -11.83 -0.36 7.17
C ARG A 566 -13.02 -0.26 8.11
N PRO A 567 -14.08 -1.07 7.97
CA PRO A 567 -15.06 -1.23 9.03
C PRO A 567 -14.42 -1.92 10.25
N LEU A 568 -14.50 -1.27 11.40
CA LEU A 568 -14.00 -1.82 12.66
C LEU A 568 -15.15 -2.03 13.64
N TRP A 569 -15.02 -3.00 14.54
CA TRP A 569 -15.95 -3.15 15.64
C TRP A 569 -15.76 -2.03 16.66
N VAL A 570 -16.74 -1.16 16.73
CA VAL A 570 -16.77 0.07 17.56
C VAL A 570 -18.04 0.17 18.38
N ASN A 571 -18.63 -0.96 18.79
CA ASN A 571 -19.86 -0.96 19.59
C ASN A 571 -19.75 -0.09 20.87
N PRO A 572 -18.62 -0.16 21.64
CA PRO A 572 -18.47 0.70 22.82
C PRO A 572 -18.45 2.20 22.48
N GLU A 573 -17.81 2.57 21.39
CA GLU A 573 -17.72 3.95 20.90
C GLU A 573 -19.07 4.43 20.36
N LEU A 574 -19.84 3.55 19.66
CA LEU A 574 -21.22 3.82 19.25
C LEU A 574 -22.14 4.06 20.45
N ASN A 575 -22.02 3.26 21.51
CA ASN A 575 -22.80 3.44 22.74
C ASN A 575 -22.45 4.76 23.46
N ALA A 576 -21.22 5.22 23.37
CA ALA A 576 -20.71 6.45 23.99
C ALA A 576 -20.96 7.72 23.14
N SER A 577 -21.66 7.61 22.00
CA SER A 577 -21.88 8.70 21.04
C SER A 577 -23.38 8.95 20.83
N ASP A 578 -23.76 10.23 20.69
CA ASP A 578 -25.12 10.63 20.29
C ASP A 578 -25.27 10.64 18.75
N ALA A 579 -24.19 11.01 18.02
CA ALA A 579 -24.09 10.82 16.57
C ALA A 579 -22.74 10.17 16.24
N PHE A 580 -22.73 9.32 15.19
CA PHE A 580 -21.52 8.62 14.76
C PHE A 580 -21.42 8.63 13.23
N ILE A 581 -20.28 9.12 12.73
CA ILE A 581 -19.99 9.31 11.32
C ILE A 581 -18.78 8.46 10.96
N ALA A 582 -18.90 7.55 10.00
CA ALA A 582 -17.74 6.95 9.35
C ALA A 582 -17.23 7.96 8.30
N ALA A 583 -16.09 8.55 8.58
CA ALA A 583 -15.46 9.58 7.74
C ALA A 583 -14.33 9.01 6.88
N TRP A 584 -13.97 7.74 7.10
CA TRP A 584 -12.93 7.02 6.39
C TRP A 584 -11.57 7.75 6.48
N LEU A 585 -10.91 7.95 5.35
CA LEU A 585 -9.66 8.70 5.22
C LEU A 585 -9.88 9.83 4.20
N PRO A 586 -10.31 11.03 4.64
CA PRO A 586 -10.82 12.09 3.76
C PRO A 586 -9.76 12.84 2.93
N GLY A 587 -8.46 12.62 3.13
CA GLY A 587 -7.42 13.32 2.39
C GLY A 587 -7.25 14.77 2.81
N THR A 588 -6.88 15.67 1.88
CA THR A 588 -6.52 17.07 2.19
C THR A 588 -7.71 17.98 2.51
N GLU A 589 -8.95 17.57 2.30
CA GLU A 589 -10.10 18.46 2.38
C GLU A 589 -11.03 18.15 3.57
N GLY A 590 -10.46 18.03 4.78
CA GLY A 590 -11.21 17.76 6.02
C GLY A 590 -12.36 18.75 6.29
N GLY A 591 -12.29 19.95 5.72
CA GLY A 591 -13.39 20.93 5.78
C GLY A 591 -14.70 20.47 5.12
N GLY A 592 -14.65 19.43 4.25
CA GLY A 592 -15.84 18.82 3.67
C GLY A 592 -16.75 18.17 4.72
N ILE A 593 -16.18 17.72 5.84
CA ILE A 593 -16.95 17.20 6.98
C ILE A 593 -17.79 18.30 7.61
N ALA A 594 -17.20 19.47 7.84
CA ALA A 594 -17.93 20.62 8.40
C ALA A 594 -19.08 21.08 7.49
N ASP A 595 -18.94 20.99 6.16
CA ASP A 595 -19.99 21.34 5.20
C ASP A 595 -21.27 20.53 5.39
N VAL A 596 -21.15 19.28 5.88
CA VAL A 596 -22.26 18.36 6.03
C VAL A 596 -22.83 18.40 7.46
N ILE A 597 -21.97 18.42 8.50
CA ILE A 597 -22.43 18.29 9.89
C ILE A 597 -23.07 19.56 10.47
N PHE A 598 -22.92 20.73 9.84
CA PHE A 598 -23.56 21.96 10.26
C PHE A 598 -24.66 22.42 9.27
N SER A 599 -25.75 22.95 9.84
CA SER A 599 -26.75 23.69 9.07
C SER A 599 -26.19 25.06 8.64
N GLN A 600 -26.89 25.73 7.74
CA GLN A 600 -26.69 27.16 7.48
C GLN A 600 -27.18 28.01 8.68
N GLN A 601 -26.84 29.27 8.75
CA GLN A 601 -27.27 30.18 9.83
C GLN A 601 -28.79 30.35 9.93
N ASP A 602 -29.52 30.15 8.85
CA ASP A 602 -30.97 30.16 8.78
C ASP A 602 -31.62 28.80 9.14
N GLY A 603 -30.81 27.82 9.48
CA GLY A 603 -31.25 26.46 9.80
C GLY A 603 -31.46 25.54 8.61
N GLU A 604 -31.28 26.04 7.37
CA GLU A 604 -31.42 25.20 6.17
C GLU A 604 -30.26 24.22 6.02
N ILE A 605 -30.53 23.02 5.50
CA ILE A 605 -29.52 22.01 5.18
C ILE A 605 -28.90 22.34 3.82
N LYS A 606 -27.60 22.64 3.79
CA LYS A 606 -26.90 22.86 2.54
C LYS A 606 -26.43 21.56 1.87
N HIS A 607 -25.93 20.63 2.67
CA HIS A 607 -25.46 19.32 2.23
C HIS A 607 -25.97 18.26 3.19
N ASP A 608 -26.61 17.23 2.65
CA ASP A 608 -27.07 16.08 3.42
C ASP A 608 -26.05 14.94 3.34
N PHE A 609 -26.16 13.95 4.21
CA PHE A 609 -25.43 12.70 4.08
C PHE A 609 -25.97 11.89 2.90
N THR A 610 -25.13 11.69 1.90
CA THR A 610 -25.47 10.88 0.72
C THR A 610 -24.68 9.58 0.67
N GLY A 611 -23.58 9.49 1.41
CA GLY A 611 -22.74 8.33 1.46
C GLY A 611 -23.46 7.08 2.00
N LYS A 612 -23.19 5.94 1.39
CA LYS A 612 -23.70 4.63 1.78
C LYS A 612 -22.56 3.64 1.91
N LEU A 613 -22.62 2.76 2.91
CA LEU A 613 -21.58 1.76 3.11
C LEU A 613 -21.37 0.94 1.83
N SER A 614 -20.15 0.89 1.34
CA SER A 614 -19.68 -0.02 0.31
C SER A 614 -19.01 -1.28 0.88
N PHE A 615 -19.00 -1.37 2.21
CA PHE A 615 -18.56 -2.50 3.03
C PHE A 615 -19.57 -2.74 4.14
N SER A 616 -19.81 -3.98 4.47
CA SER A 616 -20.66 -4.39 5.57
C SER A 616 -19.96 -4.12 6.90
N TRP A 617 -20.69 -3.58 7.90
CA TRP A 617 -20.07 -3.22 9.18
C TRP A 617 -20.21 -4.36 10.21
N PRO A 618 -19.12 -4.82 10.85
CA PRO A 618 -19.15 -5.98 11.74
C PRO A 618 -19.89 -5.71 13.03
N LYS A 619 -20.62 -6.71 13.54
CA LYS A 619 -21.31 -6.65 14.84
C LYS A 619 -20.49 -7.22 15.99
N SER A 620 -19.41 -7.95 15.70
CA SER A 620 -18.47 -8.49 16.68
C SER A 620 -17.04 -8.38 16.15
N PRO A 621 -16.02 -8.33 17.02
CA PRO A 621 -14.62 -8.18 16.57
C PRO A 621 -14.11 -9.35 15.73
N ASN A 622 -14.71 -10.50 15.85
CA ASN A 622 -14.33 -11.72 15.12
C ASN A 622 -15.14 -11.94 13.84
N GLN A 623 -16.05 -11.01 13.50
CA GLN A 623 -16.80 -11.05 12.24
C GLN A 623 -15.99 -10.37 11.13
N THR A 624 -14.85 -10.95 10.78
CA THR A 624 -13.85 -10.38 9.90
C THR A 624 -14.19 -10.51 8.41
N ASN A 625 -15.13 -11.40 8.10
CA ASN A 625 -15.46 -11.85 6.76
C ASN A 625 -16.98 -11.85 6.62
N VAL A 626 -17.59 -10.67 6.59
CA VAL A 626 -19.05 -10.49 6.44
C VAL A 626 -19.30 -9.64 5.20
N ASN A 627 -19.76 -10.29 4.13
CA ASN A 627 -19.91 -9.64 2.84
C ASN A 627 -21.30 -9.79 2.27
N ARG A 628 -21.75 -8.82 1.49
CA ARG A 628 -23.00 -8.88 0.73
C ARG A 628 -23.11 -10.21 -0.01
N TYR A 629 -24.26 -10.83 0.05
CA TYR A 629 -24.61 -12.13 -0.53
C TYR A 629 -24.06 -13.36 0.19
N ASP A 630 -23.33 -13.21 1.29
CA ASP A 630 -22.95 -14.37 2.11
C ASP A 630 -24.18 -15.08 2.67
N LYS A 631 -24.09 -16.40 2.78
CA LYS A 631 -25.23 -17.26 3.20
C LYS A 631 -25.76 -16.89 4.59
N ASP A 632 -24.86 -16.56 5.52
CA ASP A 632 -25.18 -16.23 6.91
C ASP A 632 -24.96 -14.72 7.17
N TYR A 633 -25.39 -13.87 6.25
CA TYR A 633 -25.21 -12.43 6.26
C TYR A 633 -25.95 -11.75 7.41
N MET A 634 -25.23 -11.38 8.47
CA MET A 634 -25.79 -10.67 9.64
C MET A 634 -24.83 -9.61 10.19
N PRO A 635 -24.53 -8.55 9.45
CA PRO A 635 -23.69 -7.44 9.92
C PRO A 635 -24.39 -6.58 10.99
N LEU A 636 -23.68 -5.66 11.62
CA LEU A 636 -24.27 -4.59 12.43
C LEU A 636 -25.00 -3.58 11.52
N PHE A 637 -24.30 -3.10 10.49
CA PHE A 637 -24.92 -2.31 9.42
C PHE A 637 -24.67 -3.00 8.08
N PRO A 638 -25.73 -3.23 7.28
CA PRO A 638 -25.58 -3.90 6.00
C PRO A 638 -24.94 -3.00 4.96
N TYR A 639 -24.38 -3.62 3.93
CA TYR A 639 -24.02 -2.94 2.68
C TYR A 639 -25.14 -2.00 2.22
N GLY A 640 -24.79 -0.79 1.79
CA GLY A 640 -25.75 0.24 1.37
C GLY A 640 -26.40 1.02 2.52
N PHE A 641 -26.04 0.72 3.78
CA PHE A 641 -26.55 1.48 4.92
C PHE A 641 -25.95 2.89 4.98
N GLY A 642 -26.71 3.83 5.47
CA GLY A 642 -26.33 5.21 5.74
C GLY A 642 -27.59 6.04 5.96
N LEU A 643 -27.67 6.78 7.05
CA LEU A 643 -28.79 7.66 7.38
C LEU A 643 -28.69 8.99 6.62
N GLN A 644 -29.83 9.59 6.34
CA GLN A 644 -29.99 10.97 5.88
C GLN A 644 -30.66 11.81 6.96
N TYR A 645 -30.58 13.12 6.84
CA TYR A 645 -31.27 14.03 7.75
C TYR A 645 -32.78 13.79 7.70
N GLY A 646 -33.40 13.85 8.88
CA GLY A 646 -34.83 13.55 9.03
C GLY A 646 -35.17 12.07 9.18
N GLU A 647 -34.23 11.14 8.89
CA GLU A 647 -34.44 9.72 9.16
C GLU A 647 -34.26 9.40 10.65
N THR A 648 -35.01 8.43 11.15
CA THR A 648 -34.94 8.02 12.55
C THR A 648 -33.84 6.99 12.74
N SER A 649 -32.84 7.33 13.57
CA SER A 649 -31.88 6.32 14.04
C SER A 649 -32.57 5.36 14.99
N THR A 650 -32.54 4.09 14.66
CA THR A 650 -33.09 3.00 15.50
C THR A 650 -32.04 2.42 16.46
N LEU A 651 -30.78 2.82 16.34
CA LEU A 651 -29.70 2.32 17.16
C LEU A 651 -29.74 2.95 18.55
N GLY A 652 -29.80 2.12 19.60
CA GLY A 652 -29.70 2.52 21.01
C GLY A 652 -28.25 2.70 21.46
N ASN A 653 -28.08 2.77 22.79
CA ASN A 653 -26.77 2.82 23.48
C ASN A 653 -26.51 1.52 24.24
N ASP A 654 -27.08 0.41 23.80
CA ASP A 654 -27.10 -0.88 24.48
C ASP A 654 -26.53 -2.01 23.61
N LEU A 655 -25.71 -1.68 22.62
CA LEU A 655 -24.97 -2.66 21.86
C LEU A 655 -24.05 -3.48 22.78
N SER A 656 -23.92 -4.77 22.51
CA SER A 656 -22.97 -5.61 23.24
C SER A 656 -21.56 -5.02 23.14
N GLU A 657 -20.90 -4.82 24.27
CA GLU A 657 -19.51 -4.40 24.39
C GLU A 657 -18.58 -5.58 24.71
N ASP A 658 -19.12 -6.79 24.72
CA ASP A 658 -18.34 -8.01 24.91
C ASP A 658 -17.55 -8.30 23.64
N SER A 659 -16.23 -8.21 23.76
CA SER A 659 -15.32 -8.50 22.65
C SER A 659 -15.07 -9.98 22.41
N ASP A 660 -15.82 -10.89 23.08
CA ASP A 660 -15.58 -12.35 23.08
C ASP A 660 -14.17 -12.77 23.54
N ASN A 661 -13.39 -11.83 24.10
CA ASN A 661 -12.07 -12.08 24.64
C ASN A 661 -12.11 -12.70 26.06
N GLY A 662 -13.21 -13.34 26.43
CA GLY A 662 -13.48 -13.93 27.75
C GLY A 662 -12.61 -15.11 28.18
N LYS A 663 -11.44 -15.27 27.59
CA LYS A 663 -10.34 -16.05 28.17
C LYS A 663 -9.19 -15.10 28.42
N GLN A 664 -8.68 -15.11 29.65
CA GLN A 664 -7.41 -14.49 30.03
C GLN A 664 -6.40 -14.77 28.92
N GLN A 665 -6.11 -13.73 28.14
CA GLN A 665 -5.28 -13.89 26.94
C GLN A 665 -3.89 -14.26 27.44
N ALA A 666 -3.37 -15.37 26.98
CA ALA A 666 -1.95 -15.66 27.18
C ALA A 666 -1.15 -14.44 26.70
N LEU A 667 -0.16 -14.04 27.48
CA LEU A 667 0.72 -12.91 27.11
C LEU A 667 1.30 -13.19 25.72
N MET A 668 0.91 -12.40 24.72
CA MET A 668 1.37 -12.56 23.36
C MET A 668 2.66 -11.78 23.15
N ALA A 669 3.44 -12.16 22.15
CA ALA A 669 4.60 -11.40 21.75
C ALA A 669 4.22 -9.95 21.43
N LEU A 670 5.02 -9.01 21.93
CA LEU A 670 4.94 -7.59 21.58
C LEU A 670 5.88 -7.34 20.41
N ALA A 671 5.34 -7.23 19.21
CA ALA A 671 6.13 -6.84 18.05
C ALA A 671 6.57 -5.38 18.21
N LEU A 672 7.85 -5.12 18.03
CA LEU A 672 8.45 -3.77 17.99
C LEU A 672 8.72 -3.37 16.54
N PHE A 673 9.18 -4.32 15.73
CA PHE A 673 9.34 -4.21 14.28
C PHE A 673 8.95 -5.55 13.63
N ASP A 674 7.92 -5.49 12.82
CA ASP A 674 7.45 -6.58 11.96
C ASP A 674 7.02 -5.93 10.65
N ARG A 675 7.80 -6.13 9.58
CA ARG A 675 7.74 -5.38 8.30
C ARG A 675 7.98 -3.86 8.47
N SER A 676 7.49 -3.26 9.54
CA SER A 676 7.76 -1.88 9.96
C SER A 676 7.79 -1.75 11.47
N VAL A 677 8.15 -0.56 11.96
CA VAL A 677 8.00 -0.26 13.38
C VAL A 677 6.52 -0.23 13.76
N GLN A 678 6.17 -1.00 14.80
CA GLN A 678 4.78 -1.15 15.23
C GLN A 678 4.33 -0.01 16.14
N ALA A 679 3.14 0.53 15.92
CA ALA A 679 2.60 1.56 16.81
C ALA A 679 2.43 1.04 18.26
N PRO A 680 2.69 1.83 19.29
CA PRO A 680 2.99 3.28 19.28
C PRO A 680 4.49 3.62 19.12
N TRP A 681 5.33 2.65 18.82
CA TRP A 681 6.77 2.80 18.70
C TRP A 681 7.16 3.62 17.49
N LYS A 682 8.32 4.31 17.61
CA LYS A 682 8.95 5.13 16.58
C LYS A 682 10.42 4.72 16.47
N MET A 683 11.06 5.06 15.36
CA MET A 683 12.51 4.86 15.19
C MET A 683 13.24 6.17 15.03
N ALA A 684 14.47 6.24 15.51
CA ALA A 684 15.36 7.38 15.30
C ALA A 684 16.83 6.98 15.22
N LEU A 685 17.61 7.82 14.55
CA LEU A 685 19.07 7.86 14.62
C LEU A 685 19.50 8.97 15.56
N SER A 686 20.50 8.75 16.40
CA SER A 686 21.06 9.77 17.28
C SER A 686 22.58 9.77 17.18
N GLU A 687 23.18 10.95 17.00
CA GLU A 687 24.61 11.13 16.94
C GLU A 687 25.01 12.51 17.50
N GLN A 688 25.93 12.53 18.48
CA GLN A 688 26.43 13.76 19.12
C GLN A 688 25.32 14.69 19.64
N GLY A 689 24.26 14.12 20.22
CA GLY A 689 23.14 14.90 20.77
C GLY A 689 22.12 15.38 19.71
N ASN A 690 22.33 15.09 18.43
CA ASN A 690 21.35 15.32 17.39
C ASN A 690 20.55 14.04 17.13
N THR A 691 19.22 14.12 17.21
CA THR A 691 18.30 13.01 16.93
C THR A 691 17.54 13.28 15.66
N VAL A 692 17.55 12.33 14.74
CA VAL A 692 16.86 12.37 13.45
C VAL A 692 15.81 11.26 13.45
N PRO A 693 14.52 11.56 13.39
CA PRO A 693 13.47 10.54 13.28
C PRO A 693 13.59 9.80 11.94
N ILE A 694 13.32 8.49 11.96
CA ILE A 694 13.27 7.67 10.76
C ILE A 694 11.83 7.69 10.24
N ASN A 695 11.61 8.42 9.18
CA ASN A 695 10.31 8.62 8.53
C ASN A 695 10.39 8.47 7.01
N ALA A 696 11.46 7.89 6.51
CA ALA A 696 11.69 7.58 5.10
C ALA A 696 12.54 6.32 4.97
N SER A 697 12.53 5.69 3.83
CA SER A 697 13.27 4.45 3.55
C SER A 697 14.80 4.63 3.58
N VAL A 698 15.30 5.86 3.46
CA VAL A 698 16.72 6.20 3.68
C VAL A 698 16.81 7.44 4.57
N VAL A 699 17.48 7.31 5.69
CA VAL A 699 17.73 8.42 6.64
C VAL A 699 19.19 8.39 7.09
N SER A 700 19.80 9.55 7.19
CA SER A 700 21.20 9.69 7.60
C SER A 700 21.35 10.70 8.73
N ALA A 701 22.17 10.34 9.72
CA ALA A 701 22.64 11.21 10.79
C ALA A 701 24.17 11.20 10.78
N LYS A 702 24.79 12.16 10.12
CA LYS A 702 26.26 12.27 9.94
C LYS A 702 26.90 10.97 9.46
N SER A 703 27.44 10.15 10.40
CA SER A 703 28.15 8.90 10.13
C SER A 703 27.29 7.64 10.27
N LEU A 704 26.00 7.77 10.65
CA LEU A 704 25.07 6.65 10.75
C LEU A 704 23.98 6.79 9.70
N GLN A 705 23.82 5.75 8.89
CA GLN A 705 22.79 5.66 7.87
C GLN A 705 21.83 4.51 8.16
N PHE A 706 20.55 4.75 7.94
CA PHE A 706 19.47 3.78 7.92
C PHE A 706 18.96 3.62 6.49
N ARG A 707 18.66 2.38 6.09
CA ARG A 707 17.98 2.08 4.83
C ARG A 707 17.08 0.86 5.00
N THR A 708 15.84 0.91 4.53
CA THR A 708 14.98 -0.28 4.40
C THR A 708 15.49 -1.20 3.31
N ILE A 709 15.32 -2.49 3.50
CA ILE A 709 15.66 -3.53 2.52
C ILE A 709 14.63 -4.66 2.58
N ASP A 710 14.62 -5.49 1.54
CA ASP A 710 13.76 -6.67 1.46
C ASP A 710 14.50 -7.89 2.01
N ARG A 711 13.82 -8.69 2.85
CA ARG A 711 14.27 -9.99 3.34
C ARG A 711 13.40 -11.12 2.78
N ARG A 712 12.11 -11.10 3.02
CA ARG A 712 11.10 -12.06 2.56
C ARG A 712 10.03 -11.39 1.73
N VAL A 713 9.66 -10.18 2.14
CA VAL A 713 8.67 -9.33 1.49
C VAL A 713 9.23 -7.91 1.41
N GLN A 714 8.48 -7.02 0.79
CA GLN A 714 8.87 -5.63 0.60
C GLN A 714 9.21 -4.93 1.92
N GLU A 715 10.40 -4.36 2.00
CA GLU A 715 10.93 -3.52 3.09
C GLU A 715 10.73 -4.09 4.52
N ASP A 716 10.69 -5.43 4.66
CA ASP A 716 10.51 -6.16 5.93
C ASP A 716 11.79 -6.26 6.78
N ALA A 717 12.84 -5.58 6.37
CA ALA A 717 14.10 -5.45 7.08
C ALA A 717 14.71 -4.07 6.85
N PHE A 718 15.72 -3.72 7.64
CA PHE A 718 16.49 -2.49 7.46
C PHE A 718 17.95 -2.68 7.77
N GLN A 719 18.80 -1.94 7.06
CA GLN A 719 20.24 -1.91 7.21
C GLN A 719 20.68 -0.65 7.93
N LEU A 720 21.57 -0.79 8.88
CA LEU A 720 22.24 0.26 9.62
C LEU A 720 23.73 0.24 9.26
N GLN A 721 24.25 1.37 8.83
CA GLN A 721 25.67 1.53 8.51
C GLN A 721 26.30 2.62 9.37
N TRP A 722 27.19 2.23 10.27
CA TRP A 722 28.06 3.15 10.99
C TRP A 722 29.37 3.34 10.21
N GLN A 723 29.65 4.57 9.85
CA GLN A 723 30.93 4.98 9.25
C GLN A 723 31.76 5.69 10.31
N GLN A 724 33.02 5.34 10.40
CA GLN A 724 33.97 5.68 11.44
C GLN A 724 33.86 7.09 12.06
N SER A 725 33.83 7.22 13.36
CA SER A 725 34.52 8.11 14.32
C SER A 725 33.72 8.65 15.51
N THR A 726 32.39 8.61 15.53
CA THR A 726 31.60 9.10 16.64
C THR A 726 30.55 8.07 17.04
N SER A 727 30.19 8.01 18.33
CA SER A 727 29.19 7.07 18.81
C SER A 727 27.82 7.41 18.20
N GLY A 728 27.39 6.63 17.24
CA GLY A 728 26.04 6.67 16.67
C GLY A 728 25.12 5.64 17.31
N GLN A 729 23.88 5.98 17.51
CA GLN A 729 22.83 5.14 18.10
C GLN A 729 21.60 5.09 17.19
N TRP A 730 21.10 3.88 16.94
CA TRP A 730 19.77 3.64 16.45
C TRP A 730 18.89 3.15 17.60
N ARG A 731 17.60 3.54 17.63
CA ARG A 731 16.66 3.09 18.65
C ARG A 731 15.21 2.99 18.14
N ILE A 732 14.47 2.06 18.75
CA ILE A 732 13.00 2.08 18.79
C ILE A 732 12.60 2.76 20.11
N TYR A 733 11.66 3.73 20.07
CA TYR A 733 11.25 4.48 21.24
C TYR A 733 9.78 4.88 21.17
N ASN A 734 9.21 5.22 22.33
CA ASN A 734 7.89 5.85 22.46
C ASN A 734 8.01 7.16 23.24
N ASP A 735 7.13 8.12 23.00
CA ASP A 735 7.08 9.39 23.74
C ASP A 735 6.53 9.21 25.16
N PHE A 736 5.80 8.12 25.38
CA PHE A 736 5.24 7.75 26.69
C PHE A 736 5.78 6.40 27.13
N PRO A 737 6.02 6.20 28.45
CA PRO A 737 6.55 4.94 28.93
C PRO A 737 5.53 3.80 28.78
N GLU A 738 6.02 2.62 28.49
CA GLU A 738 5.26 1.37 28.42
C GLU A 738 5.64 0.47 29.60
N ASP A 739 4.64 -0.20 30.17
CA ASP A 739 4.83 -1.17 31.25
C ASP A 739 5.05 -2.57 30.66
N LEU A 740 6.27 -3.05 30.77
CA LEU A 740 6.71 -4.36 30.25
C LEU A 740 6.89 -5.40 31.37
N ARG A 741 6.47 -5.13 32.62
CA ARG A 741 6.65 -6.04 33.77
C ARG A 741 6.01 -7.39 33.54
N ALA A 742 4.84 -7.45 32.89
CA ALA A 742 4.18 -8.71 32.59
C ALA A 742 5.06 -9.67 31.75
N PHE A 743 5.90 -9.16 30.86
CA PHE A 743 6.87 -9.97 30.13
C PHE A 743 8.01 -10.44 31.04
N SER A 744 8.50 -9.60 31.94
CA SER A 744 9.54 -9.99 32.90
C SER A 744 9.05 -11.06 33.87
N GLU A 745 7.82 -10.95 34.36
CA GLU A 745 7.18 -11.95 35.24
C GLU A 745 6.96 -13.30 34.54
N ALA A 746 6.99 -13.32 33.21
CA ALA A 746 6.88 -14.52 32.38
C ALA A 746 8.24 -14.99 31.82
N ASP A 747 9.36 -14.62 32.47
CA ASP A 747 10.72 -14.91 32.02
C ASP A 747 10.98 -14.50 30.55
N GLY A 748 10.41 -13.36 30.16
CA GLY A 748 10.38 -12.89 28.78
C GLY A 748 11.76 -12.49 28.22
N VAL A 749 11.80 -12.44 26.92
CA VAL A 749 13.00 -12.17 26.13
C VAL A 749 12.78 -11.07 25.10
N LEU A 750 13.82 -10.26 24.85
CA LEU A 750 13.93 -9.44 23.64
C LEU A 750 14.63 -10.26 22.56
N THR A 751 14.00 -10.39 21.38
CA THR A 751 14.59 -11.14 20.26
C THR A 751 14.55 -10.31 18.99
N PHE A 752 15.54 -10.52 18.12
CA PHE A 752 15.60 -9.94 16.79
C PHE A 752 16.43 -10.80 15.85
N ASP A 753 16.07 -10.78 14.59
CA ASP A 753 16.87 -11.38 13.53
C ASP A 753 17.86 -10.39 12.97
N TYR A 754 19.08 -10.86 12.67
CA TYR A 754 20.14 -10.00 12.15
C TYR A 754 20.95 -10.68 11.05
N LEU A 755 21.53 -9.81 10.20
CA LEU A 755 22.57 -10.17 9.25
C LEU A 755 23.74 -9.21 9.45
N LEU A 756 24.94 -9.76 9.70
CA LEU A 756 26.14 -8.96 9.94
C LEU A 756 27.06 -9.03 8.72
N ASN A 757 27.26 -7.88 8.07
CA ASN A 757 28.04 -7.80 6.82
C ASN A 757 29.55 -7.55 7.05
N ASN A 758 29.96 -7.14 8.24
CA ASN A 758 31.36 -6.99 8.62
C ASN A 758 31.55 -7.20 10.12
N THR A 759 32.72 -7.70 10.53
CA THR A 759 33.06 -7.80 11.96
C THR A 759 33.07 -6.41 12.61
N PRO A 760 32.43 -6.23 13.79
CA PRO A 760 32.45 -4.96 14.50
C PRO A 760 33.87 -4.46 14.77
N ALA A 761 34.16 -3.20 14.45
CA ALA A 761 35.44 -2.58 14.68
C ALA A 761 35.60 -2.02 16.12
N ALA A 762 34.51 -1.92 16.88
CA ALA A 762 34.41 -1.50 18.27
C ALA A 762 33.25 -2.20 18.97
N ALA A 763 33.14 -2.05 20.28
CA ALA A 763 32.06 -2.60 21.07
C ALA A 763 30.70 -2.18 20.54
N VAL A 764 29.75 -3.15 20.51
CA VAL A 764 28.36 -2.94 20.09
C VAL A 764 27.49 -3.11 21.33
N TRP A 765 26.83 -2.03 21.71
CA TRP A 765 26.04 -1.95 22.92
C TRP A 765 24.55 -2.06 22.58
N LEU A 766 23.89 -3.02 23.18
CA LEU A 766 22.44 -3.13 23.22
C LEU A 766 21.95 -2.47 24.51
N GLN A 767 20.94 -1.61 24.42
CA GLN A 767 20.44 -0.85 25.56
C GLN A 767 18.90 -0.82 25.56
N MET A 768 18.33 -0.88 26.77
CA MET A 768 16.94 -0.55 27.06
C MET A 768 16.92 0.77 27.84
N SER A 769 16.01 1.69 27.56
CA SER A 769 15.95 2.99 28.23
C SER A 769 14.58 3.20 28.88
N CYS A 770 14.59 3.77 30.08
CA CYS A 770 13.42 4.12 30.87
C CYS A 770 13.27 5.64 31.01
N MET A 771 12.18 6.08 31.61
CA MET A 771 11.88 7.51 31.78
C MET A 771 12.89 8.21 32.71
N ASP A 772 13.26 7.58 33.81
CA ASP A 772 14.33 8.02 34.70
C ASP A 772 15.58 7.20 34.42
N GLU A 773 16.73 7.85 34.21
CA GLU A 773 18.00 7.25 33.80
C GLU A 773 18.19 5.79 34.25
N CYS A 774 17.95 4.82 33.40
CA CYS A 774 18.16 3.42 33.71
C CYS A 774 19.41 2.89 32.97
N PRO A 775 20.50 2.60 33.69
CA PRO A 775 21.70 2.01 33.09
C PRO A 775 21.44 0.54 32.77
N SER A 776 21.38 0.22 31.47
CA SER A 776 21.07 -1.15 31.04
C SER A 776 21.92 -1.60 29.85
N ASP A 777 23.09 -1.01 29.69
CA ASP A 777 24.01 -1.32 28.58
C ASP A 777 24.54 -2.76 28.67
N LEU A 778 24.33 -3.51 27.57
CA LEU A 778 24.81 -4.88 27.40
C LEU A 778 25.74 -4.93 26.19
N ASP A 779 26.99 -5.37 26.37
CA ASP A 779 27.92 -5.61 25.27
C ASP A 779 27.52 -6.91 24.54
N ILE A 780 27.08 -6.77 23.27
CA ILE A 780 26.71 -7.91 22.43
C ILE A 780 27.77 -8.24 21.35
N SER A 781 28.94 -7.61 21.38
CA SER A 781 29.97 -7.72 20.33
C SER A 781 30.36 -9.16 20.02
N GLU A 782 30.52 -9.98 21.05
CA GLU A 782 30.94 -11.39 20.90
C GLU A 782 29.79 -12.31 20.44
N HIS A 783 28.54 -11.84 20.58
CA HIS A 783 27.32 -12.57 20.18
C HIS A 783 26.93 -12.31 18.73
N LEU A 784 27.38 -11.20 18.13
CA LEU A 784 27.17 -10.89 16.73
C LEU A 784 28.23 -11.60 15.88
N LYS A 785 27.81 -12.50 15.03
CA LYS A 785 28.71 -13.32 14.19
C LYS A 785 28.47 -13.03 12.71
N VAL A 786 29.55 -12.86 11.97
CA VAL A 786 29.50 -12.85 10.51
C VAL A 786 29.34 -14.29 10.05
N ASP A 787 28.23 -14.57 9.35
CA ASP A 787 28.03 -15.88 8.72
C ASP A 787 28.68 -15.88 7.33
N ALA A 788 29.49 -16.93 7.05
CA ALA A 788 30.15 -17.09 5.76
C ALA A 788 29.17 -17.35 4.61
N THR A 789 27.97 -17.83 4.92
CA THR A 789 26.89 -18.07 3.95
C THR A 789 25.99 -16.85 3.78
N GLN A 790 26.19 -15.80 4.59
CA GLN A 790 25.31 -14.63 4.66
C GLN A 790 23.87 -14.97 5.01
N ASP A 791 23.67 -16.00 5.84
CA ASP A 791 22.35 -16.38 6.35
C ASP A 791 21.96 -15.52 7.56
N TRP A 792 20.66 -15.27 7.68
CA TRP A 792 20.07 -14.57 8.81
C TRP A 792 20.22 -15.40 10.10
N GLN A 793 20.59 -14.72 11.16
CA GLN A 793 20.72 -15.28 12.51
C GLN A 793 19.77 -14.59 13.47
N SER A 794 19.37 -15.28 14.55
CA SER A 794 18.56 -14.72 15.62
C SER A 794 19.39 -14.48 16.87
N LEU A 795 19.22 -13.34 17.52
CA LEU A 795 19.76 -13.05 18.84
C LEU A 795 18.61 -12.85 19.81
N THR A 796 18.68 -13.57 20.94
CA THR A 796 17.69 -13.52 22.00
C THR A 796 18.36 -13.11 23.31
N VAL A 797 17.79 -12.15 24.04
CA VAL A 797 18.33 -11.60 25.29
C VAL A 797 17.26 -11.65 26.36
N ALA A 798 17.56 -12.29 27.50
CA ALA A 798 16.64 -12.32 28.64
C ALA A 798 16.38 -10.90 29.16
N LEU A 799 15.15 -10.56 29.49
CA LEU A 799 14.80 -9.26 30.06
C LEU A 799 15.46 -9.05 31.41
N SER A 800 15.77 -10.14 32.15
CA SER A 800 16.55 -10.08 33.37
C SER A 800 17.91 -9.42 33.18
N CYS A 801 18.57 -9.56 32.03
CA CYS A 801 19.84 -8.90 31.73
C CYS A 801 19.75 -7.35 31.83
N PHE A 802 18.60 -6.79 31.53
CA PHE A 802 18.39 -5.35 31.62
C PHE A 802 17.98 -4.94 33.04
N THR A 803 17.10 -5.73 33.71
CA THR A 803 16.68 -5.43 35.09
C THR A 803 17.80 -5.54 36.09
N ASP A 804 18.69 -6.53 35.95
CA ASP A 804 19.86 -6.70 36.80
C ASP A 804 20.87 -5.56 36.70
N LYS A 805 20.82 -4.81 35.58
CA LYS A 805 21.58 -3.58 35.35
C LYS A 805 20.85 -2.31 35.74
N GLY A 806 19.60 -2.42 36.21
CA GLY A 806 18.83 -1.31 36.73
C GLY A 806 17.71 -0.79 35.84
N ALA A 807 17.33 -1.51 34.76
CA ALA A 807 16.18 -1.13 33.96
C ALA A 807 14.88 -1.26 34.76
N ASP A 808 14.09 -0.21 34.76
CA ASP A 808 12.73 -0.20 35.33
C ASP A 808 11.70 -0.53 34.23
N LEU A 809 11.27 -1.80 34.17
CA LEU A 809 10.32 -2.25 33.17
C LEU A 809 8.90 -1.71 33.37
N SER A 810 8.61 -0.96 34.44
CA SER A 810 7.31 -0.29 34.59
C SER A 810 7.18 0.98 33.73
N GLN A 811 8.28 1.49 33.18
CA GLN A 811 8.31 2.79 32.49
C GLN A 811 9.34 2.84 31.35
N VAL A 812 9.31 1.83 30.49
CA VAL A 812 10.25 1.73 29.34
C VAL A 812 9.85 2.71 28.25
N ILE A 813 10.78 3.59 27.85
CA ILE A 813 10.61 4.51 26.72
C ILE A 813 11.31 4.04 25.45
N SER A 814 12.35 3.19 25.57
CA SER A 814 13.02 2.58 24.44
C SER A 814 13.36 1.12 24.78
N PRO A 815 12.62 0.15 24.24
CA PRO A 815 12.84 -1.26 24.53
C PRO A 815 14.08 -1.83 23.88
N ILE A 816 14.57 -1.18 22.82
CA ILE A 816 15.80 -1.57 22.10
C ILE A 816 16.50 -0.34 21.53
N SER A 817 17.79 -0.25 21.77
CA SER A 817 18.69 0.60 20.99
C SER A 817 20.04 -0.08 20.79
N ILE A 818 20.69 0.21 19.66
CA ILE A 818 22.01 -0.30 19.32
C ILE A 818 22.94 0.87 19.08
N ARG A 819 24.10 0.84 19.75
CA ARG A 819 25.10 1.90 19.74
C ARG A 819 26.50 1.32 19.48
N THR A 820 27.27 1.95 18.60
CA THR A 820 28.70 1.66 18.43
C THR A 820 29.46 2.91 17.97
N SER A 821 30.80 2.93 18.20
CA SER A 821 31.70 3.95 17.69
C SER A 821 32.59 3.46 16.56
N GLY A 822 32.48 2.20 16.16
CA GLY A 822 33.25 1.58 15.09
C GLY A 822 32.45 1.47 13.77
N ASN A 823 33.14 1.08 12.72
CA ASN A 823 32.48 0.67 11.49
C ASN A 823 31.67 -0.59 11.74
N LEU A 824 30.39 -0.51 11.43
CA LEU A 824 29.46 -1.63 11.53
C LEU A 824 28.45 -1.54 10.38
N ASN A 825 28.18 -2.67 9.75
CA ASN A 825 27.09 -2.83 8.81
C ASN A 825 26.21 -3.98 9.30
N LEU A 826 25.11 -3.62 9.93
CA LEU A 826 24.17 -4.51 10.60
C LEU A 826 22.78 -4.37 9.97
N THR A 827 22.19 -5.49 9.59
CA THR A 827 20.82 -5.56 9.09
C THR A 827 19.94 -6.21 10.12
N LEU A 828 18.73 -5.70 10.33
CA LEU A 828 17.79 -6.16 11.37
C LEU A 828 16.41 -6.43 10.77
N SER A 829 15.69 -7.40 11.37
CA SER A 829 14.30 -7.74 11.08
C SER A 829 13.65 -8.42 12.29
N ASP A 830 12.34 -8.58 12.33
CA ASP A 830 11.55 -9.39 13.29
C ASP A 830 11.90 -9.08 14.77
N ILE A 831 11.83 -7.81 15.18
CA ILE A 831 12.17 -7.39 16.55
C ILE A 831 10.94 -7.50 17.44
N SER A 832 11.01 -8.26 18.52
CA SER A 832 9.88 -8.47 19.44
C SER A 832 10.32 -8.75 20.88
N ILE A 833 9.41 -8.48 21.83
CA ILE A 833 9.48 -8.97 23.21
C ILE A 833 8.50 -10.12 23.34
N ARG A 834 8.97 -11.25 23.84
CA ARG A 834 8.18 -12.50 23.94
C ARG A 834 8.14 -13.00 25.37
N PRO A 835 7.04 -13.68 25.78
CA PRO A 835 6.92 -14.26 27.12
C PRO A 835 7.65 -15.60 27.29
N ASP A 836 8.25 -16.12 26.21
CA ASP A 836 8.93 -17.42 26.19
C ASP A 836 10.27 -17.35 25.48
N THR A 837 11.17 -18.29 25.78
CA THR A 837 12.46 -18.41 25.11
C THR A 837 12.25 -18.88 23.68
N ALA A 838 12.39 -17.98 22.70
CA ALA A 838 12.44 -18.34 21.30
C ALA A 838 13.70 -19.19 21.00
N ASN A 839 13.62 -20.06 19.99
CA ASN A 839 14.78 -20.80 19.48
C ASN A 839 15.84 -19.81 18.95
N GLY A 840 16.99 -19.72 19.58
CA GLY A 840 18.09 -18.85 19.16
C GLY A 840 19.24 -18.81 20.15
N ASN A 841 20.30 -18.04 19.87
CA ASN A 841 21.39 -17.75 20.83
C ASN A 841 20.82 -16.92 21.99
N LEU A 842 20.51 -17.57 23.11
CA LEU A 842 20.03 -16.89 24.31
C LEU A 842 21.20 -16.33 25.12
N ILE A 843 21.18 -15.02 25.35
CA ILE A 843 22.05 -14.34 26.30
C ILE A 843 21.32 -14.32 27.64
N THR A 844 21.89 -14.98 28.64
CA THR A 844 21.51 -14.89 30.06
C THR A 844 22.64 -14.17 30.80
N CYS A 845 22.30 -13.27 31.67
CA CYS A 845 23.27 -12.52 32.48
C CYS A 845 23.16 -13.03 33.93
N ASP A 846 24.04 -13.99 34.29
CA ASP A 846 24.20 -14.48 35.65
C ASP A 846 25.22 -13.63 36.46
#